data_c134713dcf73cc494cfdaabadb9d1874
#
_entry.id   c134713dcf73cc494cfdaabadb9d1874
#
_cell.length_a   1.000
_cell.length_b   1.000
_cell.length_c   1.000
_cell.angle_alpha   90.00
_cell.angle_beta   90.00
_cell.angle_gamma   90.00
#
_symmetry.space_group_name_H-M   'P 1'
#
loop_
_entity.id
_entity.type
_entity.pdbx_description
1 polymer ?
#
loop_
_entity_poly.entity_id
_entity_poly.type
_entity_poly.pdbx_seq_one_letter_code
_entity_poly.pdbx_strand_id
1 'polypeptide(L)'
;MNPTTYSYEEAFQATLAYFDGDELAARVWVNKYAMKDSFGNIYEKSPADMHHRLAGEMARIERKYPNPVPEEEIFSLLDHFRFIIPAGSPMTGIGNNHQVASLSNCFVIGIDGDADSYGAIMKEDEEQVQLMKRRGGVGHDLSRIRPKGSPVNNSALTSTGLVPFMERFSNSTREVAQDGRRGALMLSVSIKHPDAEAFIDAKMTEGKVTGANVSVRIDDDFMRCATEGRPYRQQYPVDAPEDECLTSKEIDAQKLWKKIVHNAWKSAEPGVLFWDTITRESIPDCYADLGFKTVSTNPCGEIPLCPYDSCRLLAVNLYGYVDDPFTPQASFNFQRFRQHVRLAQRFMDDIIDLEEEKIDLILKKIDSDPQSEEVKHTERRLWEKIKRKTGQGRRTGLGITAEGDMLAALGLRYGTQEATDFAVKVQKTLALTAYAASVEMAKERGAFEIYDAQREAANPFLLRIKEADEALYADMVKYGRRNIACLTIAPTGTTSLMTQTTSGIEPVFMPVYKRRRKVNPNDPEVRIDFVDESGDAFEEYIVYHHHFLTWMRANGIDTERRYTQEEIDELVARSPYYLATANDVDWLMKVKMQGEIQKWVDHSISVTVNLPNAVDEALVDRLYVEAWKSGCKGCTIYRDGSRAGVMVSVKKKKEDKGAKLQTLSPVVERRPEVLECDVVRFQNNKEKWVAFVGLLDGRPYEIFTGLQDDEEGIVLPKTVTKGRIVKHVNAEDGTKRYDFQFENKRGYKTTVEGLSEKFNKEYWNYAKLISGVLRYRMPLENVIKLVDSLQLESENINTWKVGVARALKKYITDGTEAKGLKCPNCGHEALVYQEGCLICKHCGSSRCG
;
A
#
# COMPACT_ATOMS: atom_id res chain seq x y z
N MET A 1 37.82 -4.09 -18.27
CA MET A 1 37.22 -5.41 -18.00
C MET A 1 35.73 -5.24 -18.06
N ASN A 2 35.01 -6.13 -18.76
CA ASN A 2 33.55 -6.12 -18.68
C ASN A 2 33.15 -6.47 -17.22
N PRO A 3 32.19 -5.78 -16.61
CA PRO A 3 31.76 -6.11 -15.28
C PRO A 3 31.23 -7.55 -15.24
N THR A 4 31.51 -8.27 -14.17
CA THR A 4 31.01 -9.65 -13.97
C THR A 4 29.50 -9.62 -13.79
N THR A 5 28.79 -10.46 -14.52
CA THR A 5 27.34 -10.66 -14.37
C THR A 5 27.05 -12.08 -13.93
N TYR A 6 25.94 -12.26 -13.23
CA TYR A 6 25.48 -13.54 -12.69
C TYR A 6 24.12 -13.90 -13.28
N SER A 7 23.88 -15.18 -13.48
CA SER A 7 22.53 -15.68 -13.76
C SER A 7 21.63 -15.55 -12.52
N TYR A 8 20.32 -15.59 -12.75
CA TYR A 8 19.37 -15.59 -11.63
C TYR A 8 19.64 -16.76 -10.65
N GLU A 9 19.92 -17.94 -11.17
CA GLU A 9 20.16 -19.13 -10.36
C GLU A 9 21.44 -18.99 -9.51
N GLU A 10 22.54 -18.51 -10.10
CA GLU A 10 23.78 -18.27 -9.34
C GLU A 10 23.58 -17.27 -8.21
N ALA A 11 22.89 -16.16 -8.48
CA ALA A 11 22.58 -15.16 -7.47
C ALA A 11 21.61 -15.70 -6.42
N PHE A 12 20.61 -16.49 -6.82
CA PHE A 12 19.64 -17.07 -5.90
C PHE A 12 20.29 -18.09 -4.95
N GLN A 13 21.12 -18.99 -5.46
CA GLN A 13 21.79 -20.01 -4.62
C GLN A 13 22.78 -19.37 -3.64
N ALA A 14 23.56 -18.38 -4.07
CA ALA A 14 24.44 -17.65 -3.18
C ALA A 14 23.68 -16.86 -2.10
N THR A 15 22.57 -16.26 -2.47
CA THR A 15 21.70 -15.51 -1.54
C THR A 15 20.96 -16.45 -0.58
N LEU A 16 20.54 -17.63 -1.06
CA LEU A 16 19.93 -18.67 -0.21
C LEU A 16 20.89 -19.14 0.89
N ALA A 17 22.17 -19.34 0.53
CA ALA A 17 23.22 -19.65 1.51
C ALA A 17 23.46 -18.49 2.49
N TYR A 18 23.41 -17.24 2.02
CA TYR A 18 23.56 -16.05 2.86
C TYR A 18 22.45 -15.92 3.93
N PHE A 19 21.23 -16.36 3.62
CA PHE A 19 20.08 -16.36 4.52
C PHE A 19 19.80 -17.72 5.18
N ASP A 20 20.80 -18.59 5.29
CA ASP A 20 20.70 -19.91 5.95
C ASP A 20 19.50 -20.76 5.46
N GLY A 21 19.21 -20.68 4.15
CA GLY A 21 18.16 -21.46 3.51
C GLY A 21 16.78 -20.78 3.47
N ASP A 22 16.65 -19.53 3.88
CA ASP A 22 15.38 -18.79 3.76
C ASP A 22 15.12 -18.37 2.29
N GLU A 23 14.33 -19.18 1.59
CA GLU A 23 13.95 -18.91 0.20
C GLU A 23 13.19 -17.60 0.01
N LEU A 24 12.38 -17.19 0.97
CA LEU A 24 11.58 -15.97 0.84
C LEU A 24 12.48 -14.73 0.88
N ALA A 25 13.39 -14.67 1.84
CA ALA A 25 14.38 -13.61 1.94
C ALA A 25 15.26 -13.58 0.69
N ALA A 26 15.74 -14.73 0.22
CA ALA A 26 16.57 -14.85 -0.97
C ALA A 26 15.86 -14.36 -2.23
N ARG A 27 14.62 -14.80 -2.48
CA ARG A 27 13.81 -14.34 -3.64
C ARG A 27 13.53 -12.84 -3.59
N VAL A 28 13.23 -12.31 -2.40
CA VAL A 28 12.96 -10.88 -2.22
C VAL A 28 14.19 -10.07 -2.56
N TRP A 29 15.37 -10.47 -2.07
CA TRP A 29 16.60 -9.74 -2.35
C TRP A 29 16.95 -9.78 -3.84
N VAL A 30 17.03 -10.97 -4.45
CA VAL A 30 17.40 -11.13 -5.88
C VAL A 30 16.44 -10.36 -6.79
N ASN A 31 15.13 -10.42 -6.52
CA ASN A 31 14.14 -9.78 -7.37
C ASN A 31 14.08 -8.26 -7.21
N LYS A 32 14.27 -7.74 -5.99
CA LYS A 32 13.99 -6.32 -5.70
C LYS A 32 15.22 -5.46 -5.42
N TYR A 33 16.33 -6.04 -4.96
CA TYR A 33 17.44 -5.27 -4.41
C TYR A 33 18.79 -5.52 -5.08
N ALA A 34 19.03 -6.70 -5.66
CA ALA A 34 20.24 -6.97 -6.42
C ALA A 34 20.40 -5.95 -7.55
N MET A 35 21.60 -5.41 -7.70
CA MET A 35 21.89 -4.41 -8.73
C MET A 35 21.73 -5.00 -10.13
N LYS A 36 20.89 -4.36 -10.94
CA LYS A 36 20.54 -4.78 -12.31
C LYS A 36 20.61 -3.61 -13.28
N ASP A 37 20.87 -3.91 -14.54
CA ASP A 37 20.66 -2.99 -15.64
C ASP A 37 19.23 -3.11 -16.22
N SER A 38 18.92 -2.31 -17.25
CA SER A 38 17.63 -2.33 -17.94
C SER A 38 17.40 -3.58 -18.80
N PHE A 39 18.42 -4.43 -18.99
CA PHE A 39 18.34 -5.70 -19.71
C PHE A 39 18.14 -6.90 -18.77
N GLY A 40 18.12 -6.67 -17.44
CA GLY A 40 17.97 -7.70 -16.42
C GLY A 40 19.27 -8.42 -16.03
N ASN A 41 20.44 -7.97 -16.49
CA ASN A 41 21.72 -8.50 -16.05
C ASN A 41 21.96 -8.18 -14.58
N ILE A 42 22.31 -9.18 -13.78
CA ILE A 42 22.55 -9.07 -12.34
C ILE A 42 24.07 -8.89 -12.10
N TYR A 43 24.46 -7.85 -11.37
CA TYR A 43 25.85 -7.48 -11.10
C TYR A 43 26.30 -7.82 -9.68
N GLU A 44 25.42 -8.30 -8.82
CA GLU A 44 25.68 -8.68 -7.44
C GLU A 44 25.26 -10.13 -7.20
N LYS A 45 26.16 -10.93 -6.63
CA LYS A 45 25.93 -12.34 -6.40
C LYS A 45 25.12 -12.61 -5.13
N SER A 46 25.30 -11.77 -4.10
CA SER A 46 24.65 -11.90 -2.80
C SER A 46 24.48 -10.55 -2.11
N PRO A 47 23.71 -10.47 -0.99
CA PRO A 47 23.62 -9.24 -0.19
C PRO A 47 24.97 -8.69 0.30
N ALA A 48 25.99 -9.53 0.47
CA ALA A 48 27.32 -9.07 0.85
C ALA A 48 27.92 -8.10 -0.18
N ASP A 49 27.76 -8.39 -1.48
CA ASP A 49 28.25 -7.50 -2.57
C ASP A 49 27.54 -6.15 -2.51
N MET A 50 26.22 -6.15 -2.26
CA MET A 50 25.44 -4.94 -2.06
C MET A 50 25.96 -4.13 -0.85
N HIS A 51 26.20 -4.79 0.29
CA HIS A 51 26.70 -4.10 1.49
C HIS A 51 28.11 -3.53 1.28
N HIS A 52 28.99 -4.20 0.53
CA HIS A 52 30.30 -3.64 0.13
C HIS A 52 30.15 -2.41 -0.75
N ARG A 53 29.23 -2.43 -1.73
CA ARG A 53 28.93 -1.26 -2.57
C ARG A 53 28.44 -0.09 -1.74
N LEU A 54 27.47 -0.33 -0.84
CA LEU A 54 26.94 0.72 0.05
C LEU A 54 28.02 1.29 0.97
N ALA A 55 28.80 0.42 1.62
CA ALA A 55 29.87 0.83 2.52
C ALA A 55 30.96 1.63 1.81
N GLY A 56 31.36 1.19 0.60
CA GLY A 56 32.34 1.90 -0.20
C GLY A 56 31.92 3.32 -0.61
N GLU A 57 30.66 3.49 -1.01
CA GLU A 57 30.12 4.80 -1.39
C GLU A 57 29.92 5.72 -0.17
N MET A 58 29.45 5.21 0.96
CA MET A 58 29.36 5.98 2.21
C MET A 58 30.77 6.40 2.69
N ALA A 59 31.74 5.48 2.67
CA ALA A 59 33.13 5.80 3.02
C ALA A 59 33.76 6.83 2.05
N ARG A 60 33.33 6.84 0.77
CA ARG A 60 33.75 7.87 -0.19
C ARG A 60 33.23 9.25 0.22
N ILE A 61 32.01 9.36 0.67
CA ILE A 61 31.43 10.62 1.19
C ILE A 61 32.13 11.03 2.49
N GLU A 62 32.30 10.09 3.44
CA GLU A 62 32.97 10.34 4.72
C GLU A 62 34.34 10.99 4.55
N ARG A 63 35.10 10.58 3.51
CA ARG A 63 36.43 11.18 3.20
C ARG A 63 36.38 12.66 2.81
N LYS A 64 35.22 13.23 2.55
CA LYS A 64 35.06 14.68 2.34
C LYS A 64 35.07 15.48 3.66
N TYR A 65 34.91 14.80 4.79
CA TYR A 65 34.71 15.40 6.09
C TYR A 65 35.79 14.99 7.10
N PRO A 66 35.94 15.74 8.21
CA PRO A 66 36.83 15.35 9.31
C PRO A 66 36.42 14.02 9.95
N ASN A 67 37.39 13.26 10.45
CA ASN A 67 37.18 11.99 11.15
C ASN A 67 36.33 10.96 10.38
N PRO A 68 36.71 10.60 9.15
CA PRO A 68 35.94 9.69 8.32
C PRO A 68 35.82 8.30 8.95
N VAL A 69 34.62 7.70 8.85
CA VAL A 69 34.37 6.32 9.26
C VAL A 69 34.93 5.36 8.20
N PRO A 70 35.76 4.35 8.59
CA PRO A 70 36.31 3.38 7.65
C PRO A 70 35.24 2.49 6.99
N GLU A 71 35.49 2.04 5.75
CA GLU A 71 34.60 1.18 4.99
C GLU A 71 34.26 -0.12 5.73
N GLU A 72 35.26 -0.73 6.36
CA GLU A 72 35.07 -2.00 7.10
C GLU A 72 34.11 -1.83 8.29
N GLU A 73 34.18 -0.69 8.98
CA GLU A 73 33.26 -0.39 10.08
C GLU A 73 31.82 -0.20 9.56
N ILE A 74 31.65 0.53 8.46
CA ILE A 74 30.34 0.71 7.79
C ILE A 74 29.80 -0.65 7.35
N PHE A 75 30.61 -1.47 6.67
CA PHE A 75 30.21 -2.81 6.22
C PHE A 75 29.75 -3.69 7.40
N SER A 76 30.50 -3.68 8.51
CA SER A 76 30.18 -4.49 9.68
C SER A 76 28.80 -4.16 10.32
N LEU A 77 28.34 -2.92 10.14
CA LEU A 77 27.02 -2.48 10.61
C LEU A 77 25.88 -2.89 9.69
N LEU A 78 26.15 -3.02 8.39
CA LEU A 78 25.18 -3.40 7.36
C LEU A 78 25.04 -4.91 7.19
N ASP A 79 26.16 -5.65 7.35
CA ASP A 79 26.23 -7.08 7.00
C ASP A 79 25.22 -7.92 7.77
N HIS A 80 24.66 -8.91 7.06
CA HIS A 80 23.58 -9.78 7.52
C HIS A 80 22.33 -9.02 8.02
N PHE A 81 22.17 -7.74 7.64
CA PHE A 81 21.05 -6.89 8.09
C PHE A 81 20.92 -6.85 9.63
N ARG A 82 22.05 -7.01 10.31
CA ARG A 82 22.05 -7.24 11.76
C ARG A 82 21.75 -5.98 12.55
N PHE A 83 22.31 -4.83 12.18
CA PHE A 83 22.23 -3.61 12.99
C PHE A 83 21.57 -2.43 12.27
N ILE A 84 21.99 -2.15 11.04
CA ILE A 84 21.54 -0.98 10.27
C ILE A 84 21.07 -1.43 8.89
N ILE A 85 19.88 -1.01 8.51
CA ILE A 85 19.22 -1.41 7.28
C ILE A 85 18.77 -0.17 6.52
N PRO A 86 19.46 0.24 5.45
CA PRO A 86 18.95 1.26 4.53
C PRO A 86 17.63 0.81 3.88
N ALA A 87 16.75 1.75 3.58
CA ALA A 87 15.51 1.44 2.87
C ALA A 87 15.76 1.10 1.39
N GLY A 88 14.71 0.66 0.70
CA GLY A 88 14.81 0.11 -0.64
C GLY A 88 15.47 1.02 -1.67
N SER A 89 15.18 2.33 -1.68
CA SER A 89 15.79 3.25 -2.65
C SER A 89 17.30 3.45 -2.40
N PRO A 90 17.77 3.68 -1.17
CA PRO A 90 19.21 3.65 -0.89
C PRO A 90 19.88 2.33 -1.25
N MET A 91 19.29 1.17 -0.86
CA MET A 91 19.88 -0.14 -1.18
C MET A 91 20.07 -0.38 -2.67
N THR A 92 19.10 0.00 -3.49
CA THR A 92 19.16 -0.21 -4.94
C THR A 92 19.91 0.86 -5.69
N GLY A 93 19.94 2.10 -5.17
CA GLY A 93 20.41 3.28 -5.90
C GLY A 93 21.82 3.73 -5.59
N ILE A 94 22.30 3.57 -4.36
CA ILE A 94 23.66 3.97 -3.97
C ILE A 94 24.68 3.17 -4.81
N GLY A 95 25.58 3.87 -5.51
CA GLY A 95 26.61 3.26 -6.37
C GLY A 95 26.07 2.57 -7.63
N ASN A 96 24.76 2.56 -7.85
CA ASN A 96 24.15 2.02 -9.06
C ASN A 96 24.16 3.07 -10.18
N ASN A 97 24.94 2.83 -11.22
CA ASN A 97 25.04 3.71 -12.40
C ASN A 97 24.24 3.18 -13.60
N HIS A 98 23.58 2.04 -13.50
CA HIS A 98 22.74 1.47 -14.55
C HIS A 98 21.35 2.08 -14.60
N GLN A 99 20.90 2.65 -13.47
CA GLN A 99 19.61 3.29 -13.34
C GLN A 99 19.76 4.71 -12.79
N VAL A 100 19.16 5.68 -13.49
CA VAL A 100 19.13 7.08 -13.05
C VAL A 100 17.87 7.27 -12.19
N ALA A 101 18.02 7.03 -10.90
CA ALA A 101 16.93 7.08 -9.92
C ALA A 101 17.35 7.85 -8.65
N SER A 102 16.37 8.34 -7.89
CA SER A 102 16.58 8.98 -6.60
C SER A 102 16.86 7.96 -5.49
N LEU A 103 17.58 8.37 -4.46
CA LEU A 103 17.77 7.62 -3.22
C LEU A 103 16.65 7.91 -2.21
N SER A 104 15.82 8.93 -2.48
CA SER A 104 14.68 9.26 -1.63
C SER A 104 13.53 8.29 -1.89
N ASN A 105 12.92 7.80 -0.81
CA ASN A 105 11.79 6.89 -0.90
C ASN A 105 10.49 7.64 -1.14
N CYS A 106 10.38 8.86 -0.60
CA CYS A 106 9.13 9.58 -0.45
C CYS A 106 9.30 11.06 -0.71
N PHE A 107 8.31 11.63 -1.38
CA PHE A 107 8.22 13.04 -1.73
C PHE A 107 6.83 13.56 -1.41
N VAL A 108 6.72 14.85 -1.16
CA VAL A 108 5.47 15.59 -1.21
C VAL A 108 5.61 16.69 -2.27
N ILE A 109 4.58 16.85 -3.06
CA ILE A 109 4.44 17.94 -4.02
C ILE A 109 3.19 18.76 -3.68
N GLY A 110 2.98 19.85 -4.37
CA GLY A 110 1.81 20.69 -4.17
C GLY A 110 1.64 21.69 -5.30
N ILE A 111 0.46 22.26 -5.37
CA ILE A 111 0.14 23.32 -6.33
C ILE A 111 0.97 24.55 -5.99
N ASP A 112 1.72 25.05 -6.97
CA ASP A 112 2.49 26.28 -6.84
C ASP A 112 1.56 27.49 -6.65
N GLY A 113 1.79 28.26 -5.60
CA GLY A 113 0.96 29.41 -5.24
C GLY A 113 -0.42 28.99 -4.70
N ASP A 114 -1.38 29.90 -4.80
CA ASP A 114 -2.75 29.69 -4.27
C ASP A 114 -3.77 29.32 -5.38
N ALA A 115 -3.31 29.16 -6.61
CA ALA A 115 -4.17 28.90 -7.76
C ALA A 115 -4.47 27.41 -7.92
N ASP A 116 -5.75 27.07 -8.04
CA ASP A 116 -6.25 25.74 -8.41
C ASP A 116 -6.66 25.70 -9.91
N SER A 117 -5.91 26.36 -10.77
CA SER A 117 -6.16 26.33 -12.21
C SER A 117 -5.91 24.94 -12.79
N TYR A 118 -6.58 24.63 -13.91
CA TYR A 118 -6.32 23.38 -14.65
C TYR A 118 -4.83 23.20 -14.97
N GLY A 119 -4.15 24.28 -15.36
CA GLY A 119 -2.72 24.24 -15.63
C GLY A 119 -1.90 23.83 -14.42
N ALA A 120 -2.21 24.36 -13.24
CA ALA A 120 -1.53 24.01 -11.99
C ALA A 120 -1.80 22.53 -11.58
N ILE A 121 -3.05 22.07 -11.69
CA ILE A 121 -3.44 20.69 -11.38
C ILE A 121 -2.80 19.71 -12.36
N MET A 122 -2.77 20.02 -13.66
CA MET A 122 -2.13 19.14 -14.66
C MET A 122 -0.61 19.08 -14.47
N LYS A 123 0.00 20.20 -14.10
CA LYS A 123 1.42 20.24 -13.77
C LYS A 123 1.74 19.35 -12.56
N GLU A 124 0.90 19.38 -11.52
CA GLU A 124 1.06 18.52 -10.35
C GLU A 124 0.94 17.03 -10.73
N ASP A 125 0.03 16.65 -11.64
CA ASP A 125 -0.10 15.31 -12.19
C ASP A 125 1.18 14.88 -12.97
N GLU A 126 1.74 15.78 -13.78
CA GLU A 126 3.01 15.56 -14.46
C GLU A 126 4.15 15.37 -13.46
N GLU A 127 4.27 16.27 -12.47
CA GLU A 127 5.30 16.18 -11.41
C GLU A 127 5.21 14.84 -10.65
N GLN A 128 3.99 14.37 -10.35
CA GLN A 128 3.76 13.06 -9.75
C GLN A 128 4.37 11.92 -10.58
N VAL A 129 4.10 11.88 -11.87
CA VAL A 129 4.63 10.87 -12.80
C VAL A 129 6.16 10.95 -12.90
N GLN A 130 6.70 12.17 -12.99
CA GLN A 130 8.15 12.39 -13.07
C GLN A 130 8.89 11.87 -11.83
N LEU A 131 8.32 11.97 -10.64
CA LEU A 131 8.87 11.40 -9.42
C LEU A 131 8.75 9.88 -9.38
N MET A 132 7.58 9.36 -9.75
CA MET A 132 7.32 7.92 -9.71
C MET A 132 8.23 7.15 -10.67
N LYS A 133 8.52 7.67 -11.85
CA LYS A 133 9.48 7.04 -12.78
C LYS A 133 10.92 6.99 -12.24
N ARG A 134 11.25 7.80 -11.22
CA ARG A 134 12.53 7.81 -10.50
C ARG A 134 12.46 7.07 -9.16
N ARG A 135 11.46 6.18 -8.97
CA ARG A 135 11.21 5.30 -7.81
C ARG A 135 10.68 5.99 -6.56
N GLY A 136 10.29 7.25 -6.61
CA GLY A 136 9.68 7.99 -5.50
C GLY A 136 8.21 7.60 -5.27
N GLY A 137 7.82 7.43 -4.00
CA GLY A 137 6.42 7.52 -3.58
C GLY A 137 6.03 8.99 -3.41
N VAL A 138 4.79 9.35 -3.76
CA VAL A 138 4.36 10.75 -3.79
C VAL A 138 3.14 10.96 -2.90
N GLY A 139 3.10 12.08 -2.19
CA GLY A 139 1.92 12.56 -1.50
C GLY A 139 1.58 13.99 -1.91
N HIS A 140 0.31 14.30 -2.00
CA HIS A 140 -0.14 15.68 -2.14
C HIS A 140 -1.53 15.90 -1.55
N ASP A 141 -1.83 17.15 -1.20
CA ASP A 141 -3.05 17.58 -0.53
C ASP A 141 -3.99 18.27 -1.51
N LEU A 142 -5.25 17.86 -1.52
CA LEU A 142 -6.27 18.39 -2.42
C LEU A 142 -7.07 19.54 -1.84
N SER A 143 -6.76 20.01 -0.63
CA SER A 143 -7.54 21.03 0.08
C SER A 143 -7.54 22.39 -0.62
N ARG A 144 -6.60 22.62 -1.54
CA ARG A 144 -6.54 23.87 -2.34
C ARG A 144 -7.45 23.85 -3.56
N ILE A 145 -7.92 22.68 -4.00
CA ILE A 145 -8.86 22.58 -5.12
C ILE A 145 -10.23 23.04 -4.65
N ARG A 146 -10.85 23.98 -5.37
CA ARG A 146 -12.16 24.53 -5.00
C ARG A 146 -13.26 23.47 -4.97
N PRO A 147 -14.20 23.57 -4.02
CA PRO A 147 -15.26 22.59 -3.86
C PRO A 147 -16.23 22.57 -5.05
N LYS A 148 -16.96 21.47 -5.15
CA LYS A 148 -18.00 21.27 -6.16
C LYS A 148 -19.03 22.40 -6.15
N GLY A 149 -19.36 22.90 -7.33
CA GLY A 149 -20.33 23.99 -7.50
C GLY A 149 -19.74 25.40 -7.36
N SER A 150 -18.48 25.55 -6.92
CA SER A 150 -17.83 26.87 -6.87
C SER A 150 -17.67 27.45 -8.28
N PRO A 151 -17.81 28.78 -8.46
CA PRO A 151 -17.68 29.40 -9.77
C PRO A 151 -16.28 29.26 -10.35
N VAL A 152 -16.22 29.04 -11.67
CA VAL A 152 -15.00 29.00 -12.47
C VAL A 152 -15.16 29.93 -13.70
N ASN A 153 -14.08 30.59 -14.08
CA ASN A 153 -14.07 31.54 -15.22
C ASN A 153 -13.80 30.83 -16.55
N ASN A 154 -14.55 29.76 -16.82
CA ASN A 154 -14.50 29.03 -18.07
C ASN A 154 -15.90 28.54 -18.49
N SER A 155 -16.01 27.88 -19.64
CA SER A 155 -17.30 27.43 -20.19
C SER A 155 -18.06 26.41 -19.30
N ALA A 156 -17.43 25.83 -18.29
CA ALA A 156 -18.10 24.93 -17.35
C ALA A 156 -18.92 25.67 -16.28
N LEU A 157 -18.63 26.96 -16.03
CA LEU A 157 -19.25 27.85 -15.05
C LEU A 157 -19.05 27.41 -13.60
N THR A 158 -18.99 26.15 -13.30
CA THR A 158 -18.85 25.59 -11.94
C THR A 158 -17.83 24.47 -11.87
N SER A 159 -17.18 24.35 -10.71
CA SER A 159 -16.22 23.27 -10.39
C SER A 159 -16.92 21.91 -10.23
N THR A 160 -16.24 20.85 -10.65
CA THR A 160 -16.65 19.46 -10.42
C THR A 160 -16.27 18.91 -9.05
N GLY A 161 -15.45 19.67 -8.26
CA GLY A 161 -14.96 19.27 -6.94
C GLY A 161 -13.78 18.32 -6.98
N LEU A 162 -13.48 17.67 -5.85
CA LEU A 162 -12.24 16.88 -5.65
C LEU A 162 -12.22 15.53 -6.37
N VAL A 163 -13.34 14.80 -6.40
CA VAL A 163 -13.38 13.39 -6.79
C VAL A 163 -12.85 13.11 -8.20
N PRO A 164 -13.18 13.89 -9.25
CA PRO A 164 -12.62 13.68 -10.58
C PRO A 164 -11.09 13.79 -10.64
N PHE A 165 -10.50 14.68 -9.83
CA PHE A 165 -9.05 14.83 -9.75
C PHE A 165 -8.41 13.69 -8.97
N MET A 166 -9.06 13.17 -7.92
CA MET A 166 -8.61 11.96 -7.23
C MET A 166 -8.49 10.76 -8.20
N GLU A 167 -9.49 10.57 -9.06
CA GLU A 167 -9.48 9.52 -10.09
C GLU A 167 -8.35 9.73 -11.10
N ARG A 168 -8.11 10.98 -11.51
CA ARG A 168 -7.02 11.33 -12.41
C ARG A 168 -5.65 10.95 -11.83
N PHE A 169 -5.31 11.46 -10.66
CA PHE A 169 -4.04 11.16 -9.98
C PHE A 169 -3.85 9.67 -9.69
N SER A 170 -4.95 8.99 -9.32
CA SER A 170 -4.96 7.54 -9.14
C SER A 170 -4.67 6.77 -10.43
N ASN A 171 -5.19 7.24 -11.57
CA ASN A 171 -4.94 6.62 -12.88
C ASN A 171 -3.49 6.79 -13.30
N SER A 172 -2.95 8.02 -13.20
CA SER A 172 -1.55 8.31 -13.52
C SER A 172 -0.58 7.45 -12.68
N THR A 173 -0.90 7.20 -11.40
CA THR A 173 -0.13 6.28 -10.55
C THR A 173 -0.08 4.86 -11.09
N ARG A 174 -1.18 4.35 -11.66
CA ARG A 174 -1.25 2.98 -12.19
C ARG A 174 -0.51 2.80 -13.51
N GLU A 175 -0.32 3.89 -14.25
CA GLU A 175 0.40 3.88 -15.54
C GLU A 175 1.92 3.73 -15.35
N VAL A 176 2.46 4.19 -14.21
CA VAL A 176 3.91 4.16 -13.96
C VAL A 176 4.34 2.82 -13.37
N ALA A 177 5.10 2.05 -14.14
CA ALA A 177 5.78 0.85 -13.66
C ALA A 177 7.13 1.21 -13.01
N GLN A 178 7.44 0.56 -11.88
CA GLN A 178 8.68 0.74 -11.12
C GLN A 178 9.40 -0.61 -10.93
N ASP A 179 9.75 -1.30 -12.02
CA ASP A 179 10.44 -2.60 -11.99
C ASP A 179 9.78 -3.58 -10.99
N GLY A 180 8.55 -4.00 -11.31
CA GLY A 180 7.76 -4.92 -10.48
C GLY A 180 7.09 -4.29 -9.24
N ARG A 181 7.20 -2.97 -9.06
CA ARG A 181 6.44 -2.20 -8.07
C ARG A 181 5.46 -1.28 -8.80
N ARG A 182 4.30 -1.05 -8.21
CA ARG A 182 3.38 0.03 -8.65
C ARG A 182 3.84 1.34 -8.05
N GLY A 183 3.54 2.46 -8.69
CA GLY A 183 3.63 3.78 -8.08
C GLY A 183 2.88 3.81 -6.75
N ALA A 184 3.33 4.60 -5.81
CA ALA A 184 2.67 4.78 -4.52
C ALA A 184 2.25 6.24 -4.36
N LEU A 185 0.97 6.45 -4.06
CA LEU A 185 0.35 7.77 -3.94
C LEU A 185 -0.41 7.91 -2.63
N MET A 186 -0.25 9.06 -1.96
CA MET A 186 -1.13 9.55 -0.90
C MET A 186 -1.89 10.77 -1.39
N LEU A 187 -3.20 10.72 -1.28
CA LEU A 187 -4.06 11.89 -1.43
C LEU A 187 -4.64 12.25 -0.06
N SER A 188 -4.48 13.49 0.35
CA SER A 188 -5.05 13.98 1.60
C SER A 188 -6.00 15.17 1.37
N VAL A 189 -6.89 15.40 2.32
CA VAL A 189 -7.77 16.57 2.37
C VAL A 189 -7.99 17.01 3.81
N SER A 190 -8.08 18.31 4.04
CA SER A 190 -8.52 18.83 5.33
C SER A 190 -9.99 18.50 5.58
N ILE A 191 -10.32 18.06 6.78
CA ILE A 191 -11.72 17.85 7.21
C ILE A 191 -12.55 19.15 7.10
N LYS A 192 -11.88 20.29 7.12
CA LYS A 192 -12.47 21.64 6.97
C LYS A 192 -12.97 21.93 5.56
N HIS A 193 -12.52 21.14 4.56
CA HIS A 193 -12.90 21.33 3.17
C HIS A 193 -14.37 20.93 2.94
N PRO A 194 -15.17 21.74 2.20
CA PRO A 194 -16.60 21.43 1.94
C PRO A 194 -16.85 20.10 1.24
N ASP A 195 -15.91 19.59 0.42
CA ASP A 195 -16.01 18.30 -0.25
C ASP A 195 -15.38 17.13 0.56
N ALA A 196 -14.99 17.34 1.82
CA ALA A 196 -14.35 16.29 2.62
C ALA A 196 -15.21 15.01 2.72
N GLU A 197 -16.55 15.15 2.82
CA GLU A 197 -17.43 13.99 2.82
C GLU A 197 -17.38 13.19 1.51
N ALA A 198 -17.36 13.87 0.35
CA ALA A 198 -17.25 13.22 -0.95
C ALA A 198 -15.88 12.53 -1.12
N PHE A 199 -14.81 13.12 -0.59
CA PHE A 199 -13.48 12.53 -0.55
C PHE A 199 -13.46 11.25 0.29
N ILE A 200 -14.07 11.27 1.48
CA ILE A 200 -14.17 10.12 2.39
C ILE A 200 -14.91 8.96 1.73
N ASP A 201 -15.94 9.24 0.95
CA ASP A 201 -16.74 8.24 0.25
C ASP A 201 -16.15 7.79 -1.10
N ALA A 202 -15.11 8.44 -1.61
CA ALA A 202 -14.61 8.21 -2.98
C ALA A 202 -14.19 6.76 -3.24
N LYS A 203 -13.64 6.06 -2.25
CA LYS A 203 -13.22 4.66 -2.37
C LYS A 203 -14.27 3.63 -1.97
N MET A 204 -15.43 4.08 -1.50
CA MET A 204 -16.56 3.18 -1.18
C MET A 204 -17.22 2.62 -2.44
N THR A 205 -16.98 3.22 -3.60
CA THR A 205 -17.38 2.68 -4.89
C THR A 205 -16.27 1.77 -5.43
N GLU A 206 -16.59 0.51 -5.67
CA GLU A 206 -15.64 -0.48 -6.20
C GLU A 206 -14.99 -0.01 -7.50
N GLY A 207 -13.67 -0.20 -7.61
CA GLY A 207 -12.90 0.18 -8.80
C GLY A 207 -12.51 1.66 -8.90
N LYS A 208 -12.93 2.52 -7.94
CA LYS A 208 -12.54 3.94 -7.92
C LYS A 208 -11.31 4.21 -7.05
N VAL A 209 -10.47 5.14 -7.51
CA VAL A 209 -9.28 5.63 -6.79
C VAL A 209 -8.37 4.49 -6.29
N THR A 210 -8.21 3.42 -7.07
CA THR A 210 -7.48 2.21 -6.68
C THR A 210 -5.96 2.38 -6.65
N GLY A 211 -5.42 3.43 -7.28
CA GLY A 211 -3.99 3.74 -7.33
C GLY A 211 -3.50 4.66 -6.21
N ALA A 212 -4.34 5.07 -5.29
CA ALA A 212 -3.98 5.98 -4.20
C ALA A 212 -4.44 5.48 -2.83
N ASN A 213 -3.63 5.73 -1.80
CA ASN A 213 -4.09 5.75 -0.41
C ASN A 213 -4.77 7.11 -0.16
N VAL A 214 -5.81 7.13 0.64
CA VAL A 214 -6.51 8.37 0.99
C VAL A 214 -6.54 8.56 2.50
N SER A 215 -6.26 9.79 2.95
CA SER A 215 -6.27 10.15 4.36
C SER A 215 -6.92 11.50 4.59
N VAL A 216 -7.64 11.63 5.69
CA VAL A 216 -8.27 12.87 6.11
C VAL A 216 -7.40 13.55 7.17
N ARG A 217 -7.07 14.82 6.93
CA ARG A 217 -6.39 15.68 7.90
C ARG A 217 -7.43 16.24 8.87
N ILE A 218 -7.43 15.75 10.10
CA ILE A 218 -8.40 16.08 11.14
C ILE A 218 -7.74 17.06 12.14
N ASP A 219 -8.39 18.18 12.38
CA ASP A 219 -7.99 19.13 13.42
C ASP A 219 -8.59 18.81 14.79
N ASP A 220 -8.02 19.39 15.85
CA ASP A 220 -8.47 19.19 17.22
C ASP A 220 -9.88 19.70 17.47
N ASP A 221 -10.30 20.75 16.74
CA ASP A 221 -11.65 21.32 16.87
C ASP A 221 -12.70 20.37 16.33
N PHE A 222 -12.46 19.75 15.17
CA PHE A 222 -13.35 18.72 14.65
C PHE A 222 -13.48 17.55 15.63
N MET A 223 -12.37 17.06 16.21
CA MET A 223 -12.42 15.96 17.16
C MET A 223 -13.23 16.33 18.42
N ARG A 224 -13.08 17.55 18.94
CA ARG A 224 -13.90 18.04 20.04
C ARG A 224 -15.38 18.13 19.65
N CYS A 225 -15.70 18.74 18.50
CA CYS A 225 -17.06 18.82 18.00
C CYS A 225 -17.70 17.44 17.81
N ALA A 226 -16.97 16.47 17.25
CA ALA A 226 -17.45 15.13 17.01
C ALA A 226 -17.73 14.35 18.31
N THR A 227 -16.87 14.49 19.32
CA THR A 227 -17.03 13.82 20.62
C THR A 227 -18.08 14.47 21.51
N GLU A 228 -18.28 15.76 21.38
CA GLU A 228 -19.24 16.54 22.18
C GLU A 228 -20.62 16.70 21.49
N GLY A 229 -20.75 16.25 20.24
CA GLY A 229 -22.01 16.38 19.47
C GLY A 229 -22.31 17.82 19.05
N ARG A 230 -21.29 18.62 18.80
CA ARG A 230 -21.42 20.01 18.34
C ARG A 230 -21.29 20.13 16.82
N PRO A 231 -21.92 21.18 16.20
CA PRO A 231 -21.68 21.48 14.80
C PRO A 231 -20.23 21.90 14.57
N TYR A 232 -19.75 21.62 13.36
CA TYR A 232 -18.40 21.99 12.90
C TYR A 232 -18.50 22.78 11.61
N ARG A 233 -17.69 23.84 11.49
CA ARG A 233 -17.66 24.70 10.30
C ARG A 233 -16.67 24.18 9.26
N GLN A 234 -17.17 23.86 8.08
CA GLN A 234 -16.37 23.66 6.87
C GLN A 234 -16.30 24.95 6.07
N GLN A 235 -15.18 25.22 5.41
CA GLN A 235 -14.98 26.43 4.64
C GLN A 235 -13.96 26.25 3.50
N TYR A 236 -14.00 27.16 2.53
CA TYR A 236 -13.00 27.25 1.47
C TYR A 236 -12.68 28.72 1.15
N PRO A 237 -11.42 29.12 1.01
CA PRO A 237 -10.20 28.32 1.32
C PRO A 237 -10.15 27.85 2.76
N VAL A 238 -9.54 26.66 3.00
CA VAL A 238 -9.56 26.02 4.33
C VAL A 238 -8.79 26.81 5.40
N ASP A 239 -7.73 27.52 4.99
CA ASP A 239 -6.85 28.30 5.87
C ASP A 239 -7.19 29.82 5.87
N ALA A 240 -8.24 30.23 5.13
CA ALA A 240 -8.63 31.64 5.08
C ALA A 240 -9.32 32.11 6.38
N PRO A 241 -9.15 33.39 6.77
CA PRO A 241 -10.00 34.02 7.79
C PRO A 241 -11.48 33.87 7.43
N GLU A 242 -12.37 33.91 8.42
CA GLU A 242 -13.80 33.70 8.20
C GLU A 242 -14.45 34.70 7.22
N ASP A 243 -14.00 35.92 7.26
CA ASP A 243 -14.46 37.04 6.41
C ASP A 243 -13.91 36.98 4.98
N GLU A 244 -12.89 36.19 4.73
CA GLU A 244 -12.28 35.97 3.41
C GLU A 244 -12.71 34.67 2.74
N CYS A 245 -13.58 33.87 3.37
CA CYS A 245 -14.04 32.62 2.81
C CYS A 245 -14.98 32.81 1.62
N LEU A 246 -14.71 32.09 0.52
CA LEU A 246 -15.60 32.04 -0.65
C LEU A 246 -16.89 31.26 -0.39
N THR A 247 -16.82 30.24 0.46
CA THR A 247 -17.95 29.43 0.89
C THR A 247 -17.73 28.84 2.26
N SER A 248 -18.79 28.68 3.02
CA SER A 248 -18.76 27.97 4.30
C SER A 248 -20.09 27.27 4.56
N LYS A 249 -20.06 26.21 5.35
CA LYS A 249 -21.26 25.49 5.82
C LYS A 249 -21.01 24.88 7.19
N GLU A 250 -22.06 24.81 8.00
CA GLU A 250 -22.03 24.00 9.22
C GLU A 250 -22.45 22.58 8.92
N ILE A 251 -21.77 21.62 9.54
CA ILE A 251 -22.07 20.19 9.44
C ILE A 251 -22.20 19.58 10.82
N ASP A 252 -22.90 18.45 10.87
CA ASP A 252 -22.91 17.56 12.02
C ASP A 252 -21.57 16.78 12.09
N ALA A 253 -20.70 17.22 13.00
CA ALA A 253 -19.38 16.61 13.16
C ALA A 253 -19.45 15.14 13.59
N GLN A 254 -20.38 14.79 14.47
CA GLN A 254 -20.56 13.41 14.94
C GLN A 254 -20.99 12.48 13.80
N LYS A 255 -21.87 12.96 12.92
CA LYS A 255 -22.33 12.18 11.76
C LYS A 255 -21.19 11.94 10.77
N LEU A 256 -20.38 12.96 10.48
CA LEU A 256 -19.24 12.80 9.59
C LEU A 256 -18.15 11.90 10.21
N TRP A 257 -17.93 12.02 11.52
CA TRP A 257 -17.02 11.13 12.24
C TRP A 257 -17.45 9.66 12.17
N LYS A 258 -18.73 9.37 12.43
CA LYS A 258 -19.29 8.01 12.29
C LYS A 258 -19.11 7.46 10.87
N LYS A 259 -19.22 8.32 9.86
CA LYS A 259 -18.95 7.91 8.46
C LYS A 259 -17.47 7.55 8.25
N ILE A 260 -16.53 8.33 8.78
CA ILE A 260 -15.09 8.00 8.72
C ILE A 260 -14.82 6.64 9.36
N VAL A 261 -15.35 6.41 10.57
CA VAL A 261 -15.23 5.15 11.31
C VAL A 261 -15.83 3.99 10.52
N HIS A 262 -17.04 4.15 9.97
CA HIS A 262 -17.71 3.13 9.17
C HIS A 262 -16.88 2.77 7.92
N ASN A 263 -16.43 3.76 7.17
CA ASN A 263 -15.64 3.53 5.95
C ASN A 263 -14.31 2.84 6.26
N ALA A 264 -13.62 3.27 7.30
CA ALA A 264 -12.38 2.62 7.75
C ALA A 264 -12.60 1.17 8.19
N TRP A 265 -13.67 0.90 8.94
CA TRP A 265 -14.06 -0.45 9.34
C TRP A 265 -14.38 -1.34 8.14
N LYS A 266 -15.06 -0.80 7.13
CA LYS A 266 -15.51 -1.55 5.95
C LYS A 266 -14.42 -1.77 4.90
N SER A 267 -13.57 -0.76 4.66
CA SER A 267 -12.60 -0.75 3.54
C SER A 267 -11.15 -0.44 3.94
N ALA A 268 -10.85 -0.29 5.23
CA ALA A 268 -9.56 0.16 5.78
C ALA A 268 -9.13 1.57 5.30
N GLU A 269 -10.04 2.37 4.78
CA GLU A 269 -9.82 3.75 4.34
C GLU A 269 -11.08 4.60 4.56
N PRO A 270 -10.93 5.92 4.81
CA PRO A 270 -9.68 6.69 4.81
C PRO A 270 -8.81 6.43 6.04
N GLY A 271 -7.50 6.67 5.93
CA GLY A 271 -6.62 6.86 7.08
C GLY A 271 -6.91 8.19 7.78
N VAL A 272 -6.49 8.31 9.03
CA VAL A 272 -6.66 9.53 9.84
C VAL A 272 -5.30 10.13 10.16
N LEU A 273 -5.14 11.43 9.89
CA LEU A 273 -3.98 12.24 10.24
C LEU A 273 -4.44 13.32 11.24
N PHE A 274 -3.93 13.30 12.45
CA PHE A 274 -4.22 14.31 13.48
C PHE A 274 -3.37 15.55 13.22
N TRP A 275 -3.93 16.46 12.43
CA TRP A 275 -3.16 17.49 11.77
C TRP A 275 -2.56 18.52 12.71
N ASP A 276 -3.29 18.91 13.75
CA ASP A 276 -2.78 19.84 14.75
C ASP A 276 -1.63 19.25 15.57
N THR A 277 -1.68 17.95 15.86
CA THR A 277 -0.57 17.25 16.50
C THR A 277 0.66 17.19 15.58
N ILE A 278 0.44 16.91 14.27
CA ILE A 278 1.53 16.90 13.28
C ILE A 278 2.22 18.26 13.24
N THR A 279 1.46 19.34 13.03
CA THR A 279 2.04 20.67 12.80
C THR A 279 2.62 21.28 14.06
N ARG A 280 1.98 21.07 15.21
CA ARG A 280 2.46 21.55 16.52
C ARG A 280 3.82 20.96 16.90
N GLU A 281 4.03 19.68 16.63
CA GLU A 281 5.27 18.95 16.97
C GLU A 281 6.34 19.08 15.88
N SER A 282 5.99 19.57 14.69
CA SER A 282 6.87 19.65 13.52
C SER A 282 7.94 20.74 13.69
N ILE A 283 9.20 20.36 13.64
CA ILE A 283 10.31 21.32 13.62
C ILE A 283 10.38 22.08 12.29
N PRO A 284 10.23 21.43 11.12
CA PRO A 284 10.20 22.13 9.84
C PRO A 284 9.16 23.25 9.75
N ASP A 285 8.02 23.13 10.41
CA ASP A 285 6.99 24.19 10.42
C ASP A 285 7.42 25.47 11.15
N CYS A 286 8.48 25.42 11.97
CA CYS A 286 9.15 26.64 12.49
C CYS A 286 9.73 27.51 11.36
N TYR A 287 9.90 26.94 10.17
CA TYR A 287 10.41 27.59 8.96
C TYR A 287 9.34 27.68 7.85
N ALA A 288 8.06 27.73 8.22
CA ALA A 288 6.95 27.74 7.29
C ALA A 288 7.02 28.90 6.27
N ASP A 289 7.40 30.10 6.71
CA ASP A 289 7.61 31.28 5.87
C ASP A 289 8.80 31.16 4.91
N LEU A 290 9.74 30.24 5.18
CA LEU A 290 10.84 29.88 4.29
C LEU A 290 10.49 28.69 3.37
N GLY A 291 9.21 28.33 3.30
CA GLY A 291 8.67 27.30 2.43
C GLY A 291 8.75 25.88 2.98
N PHE A 292 8.89 25.70 4.31
CA PHE A 292 8.88 24.39 4.98
C PHE A 292 7.55 24.06 5.67
N LYS A 293 6.46 24.77 5.34
CA LYS A 293 5.11 24.46 5.83
C LYS A 293 4.70 23.05 5.39
N THR A 294 4.39 22.20 6.35
CA THR A 294 3.88 20.83 6.10
C THR A 294 2.49 20.89 5.46
N VAL A 295 2.27 20.15 4.37
CA VAL A 295 1.00 20.15 3.62
C VAL A 295 0.38 18.76 3.48
N SER A 296 1.20 17.69 3.43
CA SER A 296 0.74 16.31 3.29
C SER A 296 1.75 15.35 3.89
N THR A 297 1.52 14.05 3.71
CA THR A 297 2.47 13.00 4.08
C THR A 297 2.85 12.18 2.85
N ASN A 298 3.91 11.37 2.98
CA ASN A 298 4.21 10.30 2.04
C ASN A 298 3.11 9.21 2.03
N PRO A 299 3.15 8.24 1.10
CA PRO A 299 2.09 7.22 0.96
C PRO A 299 1.79 6.38 2.21
N CYS A 300 2.77 6.18 3.09
CA CYS A 300 2.62 5.38 4.32
C CYS A 300 2.34 6.23 5.57
N GLY A 301 2.33 7.56 5.45
CA GLY A 301 1.93 8.49 6.52
C GLY A 301 2.99 8.79 7.57
N GLU A 302 4.20 8.19 7.50
CA GLU A 302 5.24 8.37 8.52
C GLU A 302 6.07 9.65 8.35
N ILE A 303 5.96 10.34 7.21
CA ILE A 303 6.76 11.55 6.94
C ILE A 303 5.86 12.70 6.50
N PRO A 304 5.45 13.56 7.42
CA PRO A 304 4.87 14.86 7.07
C PRO A 304 5.90 15.74 6.40
N LEU A 305 5.57 16.30 5.24
CA LEU A 305 6.49 17.06 4.39
C LEU A 305 5.87 18.34 3.85
N CYS A 306 6.72 19.34 3.60
CA CYS A 306 6.40 20.48 2.77
C CYS A 306 6.54 20.13 1.28
N PRO A 307 5.99 20.94 0.35
CA PRO A 307 6.15 20.71 -1.07
C PRO A 307 7.62 20.70 -1.51
N TYR A 308 7.94 19.74 -2.39
CA TYR A 308 9.27 19.51 -2.98
C TYR A 308 10.33 19.03 -1.98
N ASP A 309 9.94 18.67 -0.77
CA ASP A 309 10.83 18.02 0.17
C ASP A 309 10.72 16.49 0.06
N SER A 310 11.71 15.81 0.60
CA SER A 310 11.87 14.37 0.49
C SER A 310 12.57 13.79 1.71
N CYS A 311 12.42 12.48 1.91
CA CYS A 311 13.09 11.80 2.99
C CYS A 311 13.78 10.52 2.51
N ARG A 312 14.96 10.28 3.03
CA ARG A 312 15.75 9.04 2.93
C ARG A 312 15.56 8.28 4.22
N LEU A 313 15.43 6.97 4.12
CA LEU A 313 15.07 6.12 5.25
C LEU A 313 16.17 5.10 5.55
N LEU A 314 16.38 4.88 6.85
CA LEU A 314 17.26 3.86 7.40
C LEU A 314 16.66 3.38 8.71
N ALA A 315 16.65 2.07 8.95
CA ALA A 315 16.16 1.48 10.18
C ALA A 315 17.28 0.85 11.00
N VAL A 316 17.21 1.01 12.32
CA VAL A 316 18.03 0.27 13.28
C VAL A 316 17.27 -0.99 13.68
N ASN A 317 17.90 -2.16 13.54
CA ASN A 317 17.33 -3.44 13.93
C ASN A 317 17.47 -3.66 15.43
N LEU A 318 16.42 -3.41 16.19
CA LEU A 318 16.45 -3.45 17.65
C LEU A 318 16.80 -4.83 18.21
N TYR A 319 16.41 -5.90 17.53
CA TYR A 319 16.74 -7.26 17.97
C TYR A 319 18.25 -7.50 18.01
N GLY A 320 19.04 -6.88 17.14
CA GLY A 320 20.50 -6.98 17.10
C GLY A 320 21.22 -6.48 18.34
N TYR A 321 20.51 -5.78 19.23
CA TYR A 321 21.05 -5.21 20.47
C TYR A 321 20.62 -5.96 21.72
N VAL A 322 19.90 -7.06 21.58
CA VAL A 322 19.55 -7.94 22.71
C VAL A 322 20.66 -8.97 22.90
N ASP A 323 21.33 -8.89 24.01
CA ASP A 323 22.30 -9.91 24.45
C ASP A 323 21.56 -11.03 25.18
N ASP A 324 21.94 -12.29 24.97
CA ASP A 324 21.33 -13.52 25.53
C ASP A 324 19.79 -13.60 25.33
N PRO A 325 19.27 -13.43 24.10
CA PRO A 325 17.85 -13.34 23.83
C PRO A 325 17.09 -14.56 24.32
N PHE A 326 15.87 -14.36 24.85
CA PHE A 326 14.97 -15.41 25.32
C PHE A 326 15.47 -16.22 26.53
N THR A 327 16.46 -15.71 27.24
CA THR A 327 16.97 -16.31 28.48
C THR A 327 16.67 -15.41 29.68
N PRO A 328 16.77 -15.91 30.93
CA PRO A 328 16.64 -15.05 32.13
C PRO A 328 17.70 -13.93 32.22
N GLN A 329 18.79 -14.03 31.48
CA GLN A 329 19.87 -13.02 31.42
C GLN A 329 19.70 -12.03 30.28
N ALA A 330 18.62 -12.14 29.50
CA ALA A 330 18.39 -11.26 28.35
C ALA A 330 18.45 -9.78 28.76
N SER A 331 19.20 -9.00 28.02
CA SER A 331 19.37 -7.58 28.29
C SER A 331 19.60 -6.79 27.00
N PHE A 332 19.15 -5.54 27.00
CA PHE A 332 19.35 -4.63 25.86
C PHE A 332 20.67 -3.87 26.04
N ASN A 333 21.56 -3.96 25.06
CA ASN A 333 22.87 -3.31 25.10
C ASN A 333 22.79 -1.85 24.68
N PHE A 334 22.40 -0.98 25.60
CA PHE A 334 22.27 0.47 25.35
C PHE A 334 23.60 1.14 24.96
N GLN A 335 24.76 0.63 25.39
CA GLN A 335 26.06 1.20 25.01
C GLN A 335 26.33 1.01 23.53
N ARG A 336 26.26 -0.25 23.05
CA ARG A 336 26.40 -0.57 21.61
C ARG A 336 25.32 0.11 20.77
N PHE A 337 24.08 0.17 21.28
CA PHE A 337 22.98 0.83 20.60
C PHE A 337 23.27 2.32 20.37
N ARG A 338 23.69 3.07 21.39
CA ARG A 338 24.07 4.50 21.25
C ARG A 338 25.20 4.69 20.24
N GLN A 339 26.23 3.84 20.29
CA GLN A 339 27.34 3.92 19.34
C GLN A 339 26.86 3.77 17.89
N HIS A 340 26.02 2.76 17.63
CA HIS A 340 25.52 2.50 16.29
C HIS A 340 24.48 3.53 15.81
N VAL A 341 23.62 4.02 16.69
CA VAL A 341 22.68 5.11 16.34
C VAL A 341 23.42 6.38 15.94
N ARG A 342 24.50 6.72 16.64
CA ARG A 342 25.36 7.86 16.28
C ARG A 342 25.90 7.71 14.86
N LEU A 343 26.41 6.54 14.51
CA LEU A 343 26.91 6.25 13.16
C LEU A 343 25.76 6.20 12.14
N ALA A 344 24.62 5.61 12.48
CA ALA A 344 23.46 5.56 11.61
C ALA A 344 22.96 6.96 11.21
N GLN A 345 22.91 7.91 12.15
CA GLN A 345 22.55 9.30 11.85
C GLN A 345 23.58 9.98 10.96
N ARG A 346 24.86 9.66 11.15
CA ARG A 346 25.96 10.13 10.29
C ARG A 346 25.84 9.60 8.86
N PHE A 347 25.56 8.30 8.70
CA PHE A 347 25.32 7.68 7.37
C PHE A 347 24.06 8.23 6.68
N MET A 348 23.04 8.58 7.43
CA MET A 348 21.87 9.27 6.88
C MET A 348 22.25 10.60 6.24
N ASP A 349 23.17 11.37 6.84
CA ASP A 349 23.66 12.62 6.25
C ASP A 349 24.54 12.37 5.02
N ASP A 350 25.33 11.29 5.01
CA ASP A 350 26.09 10.86 3.82
C ASP A 350 25.18 10.47 2.66
N ILE A 351 24.04 9.82 2.94
CA ILE A 351 23.03 9.50 1.91
C ILE A 351 22.43 10.76 1.31
N ILE A 352 22.36 11.87 2.04
CA ILE A 352 21.91 13.16 1.47
C ILE A 352 22.92 13.69 0.45
N ASP A 353 24.22 13.63 0.72
CA ASP A 353 25.24 14.00 -0.23
C ASP A 353 25.19 13.11 -1.49
N LEU A 354 24.99 11.80 -1.30
CA LEU A 354 24.80 10.85 -2.40
C LEU A 354 23.52 11.14 -3.20
N GLU A 355 22.44 11.57 -2.54
CA GLU A 355 21.20 11.99 -3.22
C GLU A 355 21.40 13.25 -4.04
N GLU A 356 22.14 14.24 -3.55
CA GLU A 356 22.47 15.43 -4.33
C GLU A 356 23.25 15.06 -5.60
N GLU A 357 24.22 14.16 -5.51
CA GLU A 357 24.93 13.62 -6.68
C GLU A 357 23.97 12.88 -7.65
N LYS A 358 22.99 12.12 -7.14
CA LYS A 358 21.96 11.46 -7.96
C LYS A 358 21.03 12.48 -8.64
N ILE A 359 20.64 13.53 -7.94
CA ILE A 359 19.83 14.61 -8.55
C ILE A 359 20.60 15.29 -9.68
N ASP A 360 21.90 15.51 -9.52
CA ASP A 360 22.74 16.05 -10.60
C ASP A 360 22.81 15.12 -11.82
N LEU A 361 22.86 13.80 -11.60
CA LEU A 361 22.76 12.83 -12.69
C LEU A 361 21.39 12.85 -13.37
N ILE A 362 20.30 13.01 -12.60
CA ILE A 362 18.93 13.15 -13.14
C ILE A 362 18.85 14.40 -14.02
N LEU A 363 19.31 15.56 -13.53
CA LEU A 363 19.31 16.82 -14.28
C LEU A 363 20.14 16.69 -15.58
N LYS A 364 21.33 16.10 -15.50
CA LYS A 364 22.17 15.82 -16.67
C LYS A 364 21.48 14.89 -17.67
N LYS A 365 20.74 13.87 -17.18
CA LYS A 365 19.96 12.98 -18.05
C LYS A 365 18.85 13.74 -18.77
N ILE A 366 18.11 14.60 -18.07
CA ILE A 366 17.05 15.46 -18.64
C ILE A 366 17.65 16.34 -19.74
N ASP A 367 18.79 16.99 -19.49
CA ASP A 367 19.44 17.84 -20.48
C ASP A 367 19.86 17.08 -21.74
N SER A 368 20.27 15.82 -21.59
CA SER A 368 20.70 14.97 -22.71
C SER A 368 19.56 14.33 -23.51
N ASP A 369 18.31 14.40 -23.02
CA ASP A 369 17.17 13.82 -23.73
C ASP A 369 16.85 14.60 -25.02
N PRO A 370 16.49 13.93 -26.13
CA PRO A 370 16.30 14.57 -27.44
C PRO A 370 14.98 15.36 -27.56
N GLN A 371 14.22 15.51 -26.47
CA GLN A 371 12.97 16.25 -26.45
C GLN A 371 13.19 17.76 -26.48
N SER A 372 12.13 18.50 -26.82
CA SER A 372 12.18 19.96 -26.78
C SER A 372 12.32 20.49 -25.35
N GLU A 373 12.86 21.71 -25.19
CA GLU A 373 12.98 22.36 -23.88
C GLU A 373 11.61 22.58 -23.21
N GLU A 374 10.57 22.80 -23.99
CA GLU A 374 9.19 22.92 -23.48
C GLU A 374 8.74 21.64 -22.76
N VAL A 375 9.03 20.47 -23.32
CA VAL A 375 8.68 19.16 -22.70
C VAL A 375 9.55 18.88 -21.47
N LYS A 376 10.84 19.24 -21.50
CA LYS A 376 11.75 19.00 -20.37
C LYS A 376 11.51 19.93 -19.17
N HIS A 377 10.81 21.05 -19.39
CA HIS A 377 10.75 22.16 -18.43
C HIS A 377 10.19 21.73 -17.05
N THR A 378 9.07 21.01 -17.02
CA THR A 378 8.42 20.61 -15.76
C THR A 378 9.32 19.68 -14.94
N GLU A 379 9.91 18.64 -15.57
CA GLU A 379 10.79 17.71 -14.87
C GLU A 379 12.05 18.38 -14.34
N ARG A 380 12.70 19.24 -15.16
CA ARG A 380 13.89 20.00 -14.73
C ARG A 380 13.59 20.88 -13.52
N ARG A 381 12.53 21.69 -13.59
CA ARG A 381 12.13 22.57 -12.50
C ARG A 381 11.76 21.81 -11.22
N LEU A 382 11.13 20.65 -11.35
CA LEU A 382 10.82 19.78 -10.23
C LEU A 382 12.10 19.34 -9.49
N TRP A 383 13.09 18.81 -10.21
CA TRP A 383 14.32 18.32 -9.60
C TRP A 383 15.23 19.45 -9.08
N GLU A 384 15.22 20.63 -9.69
CA GLU A 384 15.87 21.83 -9.14
C GLU A 384 15.28 22.26 -7.81
N LYS A 385 13.94 22.26 -7.67
CA LYS A 385 13.24 22.55 -6.42
C LYS A 385 13.57 21.50 -5.33
N ILE A 386 13.56 20.23 -5.71
CA ILE A 386 13.88 19.14 -4.78
C ILE A 386 15.34 19.24 -4.31
N LYS A 387 16.29 19.51 -5.23
CA LYS A 387 17.70 19.72 -4.87
C LYS A 387 17.86 20.84 -3.86
N ARG A 388 17.20 21.98 -4.11
CA ARG A 388 17.23 23.12 -3.20
C ARG A 388 16.68 22.77 -1.81
N LYS A 389 15.53 22.10 -1.74
CA LYS A 389 14.93 21.68 -0.45
C LYS A 389 15.81 20.70 0.29
N THR A 390 16.36 19.72 -0.43
CA THR A 390 17.28 18.73 0.13
C THR A 390 18.49 19.40 0.78
N GLY A 391 19.14 20.33 0.10
CA GLY A 391 20.30 21.07 0.61
C GLY A 391 19.96 21.98 1.78
N GLN A 392 18.83 22.72 1.71
CA GLN A 392 18.44 23.68 2.75
C GLN A 392 18.10 23.02 4.09
N GLY A 393 17.40 21.88 4.08
CA GLY A 393 16.94 21.24 5.32
C GLY A 393 17.77 20.03 5.73
N ARG A 394 18.34 19.30 4.77
CA ARG A 394 19.09 18.04 5.01
C ARG A 394 18.29 17.07 5.90
N ARG A 395 17.02 16.83 5.53
CA ARG A 395 16.08 15.99 6.29
C ARG A 395 16.49 14.53 6.22
N THR A 396 16.48 13.84 7.36
CA THR A 396 16.72 12.40 7.49
C THR A 396 15.52 11.68 8.10
N GLY A 397 15.43 10.38 7.90
CA GLY A 397 14.40 9.51 8.46
C GLY A 397 15.02 8.27 9.09
N LEU A 398 15.75 8.46 10.18
CA LEU A 398 16.26 7.36 11.00
C LEU A 398 15.13 6.77 11.84
N GLY A 399 14.92 5.46 11.74
CA GLY A 399 13.87 4.76 12.48
C GLY A 399 14.34 3.42 13.02
N ILE A 400 13.36 2.59 13.34
CA ILE A 400 13.55 1.27 13.94
C ILE A 400 12.86 0.18 13.13
N THR A 401 13.31 -1.07 13.33
CA THR A 401 12.58 -2.29 12.97
C THR A 401 12.78 -3.33 14.07
N ALA A 402 11.97 -4.40 14.07
CA ALA A 402 12.06 -5.48 15.05
C ALA A 402 11.62 -5.12 16.49
N GLU A 403 10.74 -4.13 16.68
CA GLU A 403 10.22 -3.78 18.01
C GLU A 403 9.58 -4.99 18.70
N GLY A 404 8.70 -5.72 17.99
CA GLY A 404 8.02 -6.89 18.53
C GLY A 404 8.98 -8.00 18.96
N ASP A 405 10.00 -8.29 18.16
CA ASP A 405 11.00 -9.32 18.47
C ASP A 405 11.97 -8.91 19.56
N MET A 406 12.35 -7.63 19.62
CA MET A 406 13.15 -7.11 20.72
C MET A 406 12.43 -7.30 22.06
N LEU A 407 11.16 -6.91 22.13
CA LEU A 407 10.36 -7.05 23.35
C LEU A 407 10.21 -8.52 23.74
N ALA A 408 9.87 -9.38 22.77
CA ALA A 408 9.76 -10.83 23.03
C ALA A 408 11.07 -11.45 23.52
N ALA A 409 12.21 -11.06 22.93
CA ALA A 409 13.53 -11.55 23.31
C ALA A 409 13.94 -11.18 24.72
N LEU A 410 13.41 -10.03 25.21
CA LEU A 410 13.60 -9.55 26.59
C LEU A 410 12.57 -10.14 27.58
N GLY A 411 11.64 -10.99 27.12
CA GLY A 411 10.56 -11.52 27.95
C GLY A 411 9.44 -10.50 28.23
N LEU A 412 9.40 -9.40 27.49
CA LEU A 412 8.38 -8.35 27.60
C LEU A 412 7.24 -8.61 26.61
N ARG A 413 6.01 -8.70 27.13
CA ARG A 413 4.84 -8.94 26.29
C ARG A 413 4.41 -7.65 25.59
N TYR A 414 4.42 -7.64 24.27
CA TYR A 414 3.89 -6.53 23.48
C TYR A 414 2.41 -6.24 23.86
N GLY A 415 2.05 -4.97 24.02
CA GLY A 415 0.70 -4.56 24.45
C GLY A 415 0.50 -4.50 25.97
N THR A 416 1.59 -4.49 26.75
CA THR A 416 1.56 -4.24 28.20
C THR A 416 2.21 -2.91 28.52
N GLN A 417 1.94 -2.37 29.73
CA GLN A 417 2.54 -1.13 30.17
C GLN A 417 4.08 -1.26 30.33
N GLU A 418 4.55 -2.40 30.86
CA GLU A 418 5.97 -2.68 31.03
C GLU A 418 6.72 -2.68 29.68
N ALA A 419 6.15 -3.34 28.67
CA ALA A 419 6.71 -3.32 27.32
C ALA A 419 6.68 -1.91 26.72
N THR A 420 5.62 -1.14 26.95
CA THR A 420 5.50 0.25 26.52
C THR A 420 6.59 1.13 27.14
N ASP A 421 6.79 1.05 28.44
CA ASP A 421 7.80 1.84 29.15
C ASP A 421 9.21 1.51 28.65
N PHE A 422 9.49 0.24 28.35
CA PHE A 422 10.78 -0.17 27.80
C PHE A 422 10.96 0.32 26.36
N ALA A 423 9.96 0.18 25.50
CA ALA A 423 10.00 0.67 24.13
C ALA A 423 10.21 2.19 24.07
N VAL A 424 9.55 2.94 24.94
CA VAL A 424 9.76 4.39 25.09
C VAL A 424 11.18 4.71 25.54
N LYS A 425 11.75 3.94 26.45
CA LYS A 425 13.15 4.11 26.88
C LYS A 425 14.12 3.91 25.71
N VAL A 426 13.90 2.90 24.89
CA VAL A 426 14.71 2.65 23.68
C VAL A 426 14.57 3.79 22.70
N GLN A 427 13.33 4.21 22.38
CA GLN A 427 13.08 5.29 21.43
C GLN A 427 13.60 6.65 21.91
N LYS A 428 13.46 6.97 23.20
CA LYS A 428 14.06 8.16 23.81
C LYS A 428 15.58 8.15 23.66
N THR A 429 16.23 7.00 23.92
CA THR A 429 17.68 6.86 23.75
C THR A 429 18.09 7.08 22.30
N LEU A 430 17.34 6.51 21.34
CA LEU A 430 17.57 6.74 19.92
C LEU A 430 17.45 8.22 19.55
N ALA A 431 16.38 8.89 20.00
CA ALA A 431 16.14 10.29 19.71
C ALA A 431 17.26 11.20 20.23
N LEU A 432 17.61 11.08 21.53
CA LEU A 432 18.68 11.89 22.13
C LEU A 432 20.03 11.63 21.43
N THR A 433 20.34 10.38 21.11
CA THR A 433 21.60 10.03 20.47
C THR A 433 21.68 10.53 19.01
N ALA A 434 20.59 10.43 18.26
CA ALA A 434 20.53 10.92 16.88
C ALA A 434 20.66 12.45 16.82
N TYR A 435 19.98 13.16 17.74
CA TYR A 435 20.10 14.61 17.82
C TYR A 435 21.51 15.05 18.27
N ALA A 436 22.12 14.35 19.24
CA ALA A 436 23.52 14.59 19.61
C ALA A 436 24.46 14.39 18.41
N ALA A 437 24.28 13.33 17.64
CA ALA A 437 25.05 13.08 16.40
C ALA A 437 24.87 14.20 15.37
N SER A 438 23.62 14.71 15.21
CA SER A 438 23.35 15.81 14.29
C SER A 438 24.01 17.12 14.73
N VAL A 439 24.10 17.39 16.06
CA VAL A 439 24.86 18.52 16.59
C VAL A 439 26.37 18.34 16.38
N GLU A 440 26.90 17.13 16.62
CA GLU A 440 28.31 16.84 16.35
C GLU A 440 28.66 17.04 14.87
N MET A 441 27.80 16.57 13.96
CA MET A 441 27.99 16.82 12.54
C MET A 441 27.88 18.30 12.19
N ALA A 442 27.04 19.08 12.87
CA ALA A 442 26.99 20.52 12.67
C ALA A 442 28.34 21.21 13.02
N LYS A 443 28.99 20.72 14.09
CA LYS A 443 30.35 21.21 14.44
C LYS A 443 31.42 20.85 13.40
N GLU A 444 31.27 19.69 12.75
CA GLU A 444 32.24 19.19 11.74
C GLU A 444 31.94 19.66 10.31
N ARG A 445 30.66 19.70 9.93
CA ARG A 445 30.18 19.85 8.55
C ARG A 445 29.33 21.13 8.31
N GLY A 446 29.06 21.89 9.40
CA GLY A 446 28.13 23.02 9.40
C GLY A 446 26.68 22.60 9.65
N ALA A 447 25.90 23.51 10.24
CA ALA A 447 24.46 23.31 10.42
C ALA A 447 23.72 23.33 9.08
N PHE A 448 22.45 22.85 9.05
CA PHE A 448 21.63 23.00 7.86
C PHE A 448 21.42 24.49 7.52
N GLU A 449 21.29 24.81 6.24
CA GLU A 449 21.43 26.18 5.69
C GLU A 449 20.56 27.23 6.37
N ILE A 450 19.31 26.89 6.68
CA ILE A 450 18.32 27.83 7.21
C ILE A 450 18.19 27.79 8.74
N TYR A 451 19.09 27.10 9.45
CA TYR A 451 19.01 26.94 10.91
C TYR A 451 18.91 28.28 11.64
N ASP A 452 17.94 28.39 12.54
CA ASP A 452 17.73 29.53 13.42
C ASP A 452 17.14 29.06 14.76
N ALA A 453 17.95 29.14 15.82
CA ALA A 453 17.54 28.69 17.16
C ALA A 453 16.34 29.46 17.74
N GLN A 454 16.14 30.72 17.35
CA GLN A 454 15.03 31.53 17.87
C GLN A 454 13.69 31.07 17.29
N ARG A 455 13.66 30.64 16.03
CA ARG A 455 12.46 30.07 15.40
C ARG A 455 12.00 28.79 16.09
N GLU A 456 12.92 28.00 16.57
CA GLU A 456 12.68 26.70 17.18
C GLU A 456 12.40 26.74 18.69
N ALA A 457 12.60 27.90 19.34
CA ALA A 457 12.60 28.03 20.80
C ALA A 457 11.30 27.58 21.49
N ALA A 458 10.17 27.60 20.81
CA ALA A 458 8.86 27.19 21.31
C ALA A 458 8.41 25.80 20.82
N ASN A 459 9.23 25.10 20.04
CA ASN A 459 8.85 23.79 19.48
C ASN A 459 8.74 22.72 20.59
N PRO A 460 7.59 22.06 20.76
CA PRO A 460 7.37 21.12 21.86
C PRO A 460 8.31 19.91 21.84
N PHE A 461 8.69 19.39 20.66
CA PHE A 461 9.61 18.27 20.56
C PHE A 461 11.02 18.66 21.07
N LEU A 462 11.52 19.84 20.70
CA LEU A 462 12.82 20.34 21.14
C LEU A 462 12.82 20.73 22.64
N LEU A 463 11.71 21.24 23.16
CA LEU A 463 11.56 21.48 24.58
C LEU A 463 11.57 20.18 25.39
N ARG A 464 11.05 19.10 24.84
CA ARG A 464 11.13 17.75 25.45
C ARG A 464 12.58 17.23 25.46
N ILE A 465 13.36 17.50 24.40
CA ILE A 465 14.81 17.22 24.41
C ILE A 465 15.50 18.03 25.51
N LYS A 466 15.18 19.33 25.64
CA LYS A 466 15.74 20.19 26.70
C LYS A 466 15.46 19.64 28.08
N GLU A 467 14.24 19.19 28.35
CA GLU A 467 13.87 18.60 29.65
C GLU A 467 14.64 17.30 29.92
N ALA A 468 14.90 16.50 28.88
CA ALA A 468 15.61 15.23 29.02
C ALA A 468 17.14 15.36 29.09
N ASP A 469 17.72 16.34 28.38
CA ASP A 469 19.14 16.61 28.26
C ASP A 469 19.39 18.10 27.94
N GLU A 470 19.53 18.90 29.02
CA GLU A 470 19.76 20.36 28.94
C GLU A 470 21.09 20.69 28.24
N ALA A 471 22.12 19.86 28.42
CA ALA A 471 23.42 20.07 27.81
C ALA A 471 23.37 19.89 26.30
N LEU A 472 22.68 18.85 25.82
CA LEU A 472 22.43 18.63 24.40
C LEU A 472 21.66 19.81 23.80
N TYR A 473 20.63 20.30 24.48
CA TYR A 473 19.86 21.44 24.01
C TYR A 473 20.70 22.72 23.91
N ALA A 474 21.53 22.99 24.91
CA ALA A 474 22.44 24.12 24.91
C ALA A 474 23.47 24.07 23.76
N ASP A 475 24.02 22.90 23.51
CA ASP A 475 24.90 22.65 22.37
C ASP A 475 24.16 22.83 21.02
N MET A 476 22.93 22.38 20.93
CA MET A 476 22.08 22.56 19.74
C MET A 476 21.83 24.04 19.46
N VAL A 477 21.48 24.83 20.50
CA VAL A 477 21.28 26.27 20.31
C VAL A 477 22.57 26.96 19.89
N LYS A 478 23.72 26.54 20.43
CA LYS A 478 25.03 27.18 20.18
C LYS A 478 25.59 26.82 18.79
N TYR A 479 25.54 25.57 18.39
CA TYR A 479 26.23 25.05 17.21
C TYR A 479 25.30 24.71 16.06
N GLY A 480 23.99 24.67 16.31
CA GLY A 480 23.01 24.15 15.38
C GLY A 480 22.99 22.62 15.29
N ARG A 481 22.24 22.11 14.34
CA ARG A 481 22.28 20.70 13.93
C ARG A 481 22.43 20.60 12.41
N ARG A 482 22.98 19.45 11.98
CA ARG A 482 23.18 19.17 10.56
C ARG A 482 21.85 18.94 9.80
N ASN A 483 20.82 18.46 10.49
CA ASN A 483 19.57 18.01 9.89
C ASN A 483 18.38 18.74 10.52
N ILE A 484 17.43 19.24 9.69
CA ILE A 484 16.23 19.95 10.16
C ILE A 484 15.30 19.04 10.98
N ALA A 485 15.19 17.76 10.58
CA ALA A 485 14.47 16.70 11.27
C ALA A 485 15.21 15.37 11.06
N CYS A 486 15.11 14.44 12.02
CA CYS A 486 15.97 13.26 12.06
C CYS A 486 15.24 11.94 12.03
N LEU A 487 14.04 11.82 12.63
CA LEU A 487 13.49 10.56 13.07
C LEU A 487 12.13 10.25 12.45
N THR A 488 11.93 8.98 12.04
CA THR A 488 10.64 8.45 11.61
C THR A 488 10.58 6.95 11.83
N ILE A 489 9.39 6.39 12.00
CA ILE A 489 9.22 4.93 12.00
C ILE A 489 8.46 4.52 10.74
N ALA A 490 9.21 3.98 9.77
CA ALA A 490 8.70 3.47 8.51
C ALA A 490 8.12 2.05 8.66
N PRO A 491 7.28 1.58 7.71
CA PRO A 491 6.67 0.24 7.79
C PRO A 491 7.69 -0.91 7.78
N THR A 492 8.82 -0.76 7.10
CA THR A 492 9.88 -1.77 6.88
C THR A 492 9.39 -3.14 6.38
N GLY A 493 8.19 -3.22 5.80
CA GLY A 493 7.52 -4.49 5.49
C GLY A 493 8.28 -5.43 4.56
N THR A 494 9.05 -4.91 3.58
CA THR A 494 9.87 -5.75 2.70
C THR A 494 11.24 -6.01 3.30
N THR A 495 11.84 -5.02 3.96
CA THR A 495 13.18 -5.17 4.58
C THR A 495 13.15 -6.11 5.77
N SER A 496 12.02 -6.20 6.49
CA SER A 496 11.85 -7.15 7.61
C SER A 496 11.91 -8.62 7.17
N LEU A 497 11.62 -8.92 5.91
CA LEU A 497 11.82 -10.28 5.37
C LEU A 497 13.31 -10.64 5.28
N MET A 498 14.18 -9.66 5.02
CA MET A 498 15.63 -9.86 4.97
C MET A 498 16.28 -9.78 6.35
N THR A 499 15.73 -8.99 7.27
CA THR A 499 16.17 -9.01 8.68
C THR A 499 15.63 -10.23 9.43
N GLN A 500 14.64 -10.92 8.85
CA GLN A 500 13.96 -12.08 9.46
C GLN A 500 13.30 -11.74 10.81
N THR A 501 12.79 -10.50 10.93
CA THR A 501 12.22 -9.94 12.15
C THR A 501 10.80 -9.43 11.94
N THR A 502 10.16 -9.00 13.03
CA THR A 502 8.96 -8.15 12.96
C THR A 502 9.28 -6.81 12.30
N SER A 503 8.28 -6.16 11.69
CA SER A 503 8.47 -4.93 10.91
C SER A 503 8.15 -3.68 11.72
N GLY A 504 9.02 -2.68 11.64
CA GLY A 504 8.83 -1.37 12.28
C GLY A 504 8.50 -1.51 13.77
N ILE A 505 7.42 -0.84 14.17
CA ILE A 505 6.85 -0.87 15.54
C ILE A 505 5.86 -2.04 15.74
N GLU A 506 5.58 -2.83 14.69
CA GLU A 506 4.52 -3.83 14.73
C GLU A 506 4.87 -5.04 15.60
N PRO A 507 3.86 -5.66 16.27
CA PRO A 507 4.03 -6.96 16.87
C PRO A 507 4.20 -8.05 15.80
N VAL A 508 4.57 -9.25 16.20
CA VAL A 508 4.56 -10.39 15.28
C VAL A 508 3.15 -10.60 14.70
N PHE A 509 3.06 -10.88 13.42
CA PHE A 509 1.76 -11.16 12.81
C PHE A 509 1.19 -12.50 13.32
N MET A 510 1.96 -13.57 13.17
CA MET A 510 1.71 -14.89 13.78
C MET A 510 3.05 -15.57 14.06
N PRO A 511 3.28 -16.15 15.25
CA PRO A 511 4.53 -16.84 15.54
C PRO A 511 4.65 -18.18 14.81
N VAL A 512 3.51 -18.78 14.46
CA VAL A 512 3.43 -20.04 13.71
C VAL A 512 2.24 -19.99 12.74
N TYR A 513 2.45 -20.39 11.49
CA TYR A 513 1.38 -20.44 10.49
C TYR A 513 1.58 -21.64 9.53
N LYS A 514 0.51 -22.06 8.89
CA LYS A 514 0.54 -23.12 7.90
C LYS A 514 0.66 -22.56 6.48
N ARG A 515 1.54 -23.15 5.71
CA ARG A 515 1.61 -22.96 4.26
C ARG A 515 1.21 -24.21 3.53
N ARG A 516 0.66 -24.04 2.35
CA ARG A 516 0.35 -25.11 1.40
C ARG A 516 1.23 -24.96 0.18
N ARG A 517 1.87 -26.06 -0.24
CA ARG A 517 2.49 -26.15 -1.57
C ARG A 517 1.79 -27.23 -2.37
N LYS A 518 1.52 -26.94 -3.63
CA LYS A 518 0.97 -27.93 -4.55
C LYS A 518 2.05 -28.97 -4.85
N VAL A 519 1.69 -30.23 -4.79
CA VAL A 519 2.60 -31.38 -4.98
C VAL A 519 2.08 -32.29 -6.07
N ASN A 520 2.99 -33.05 -6.68
CA ASN A 520 2.60 -34.09 -7.64
C ASN A 520 2.14 -35.33 -6.85
N PRO A 521 0.86 -35.74 -6.98
CA PRO A 521 0.35 -36.90 -6.23
C PRO A 521 0.99 -38.24 -6.63
N ASN A 522 1.74 -38.26 -7.73
CA ASN A 522 2.45 -39.48 -8.21
C ASN A 522 3.90 -39.56 -7.72
N ASP A 523 4.37 -38.59 -6.95
CA ASP A 523 5.70 -38.60 -6.35
C ASP A 523 5.66 -39.34 -5.02
N PRO A 524 6.34 -40.53 -4.90
CA PRO A 524 6.27 -41.38 -3.71
C PRO A 524 6.94 -40.75 -2.47
N GLU A 525 7.77 -39.72 -2.63
CA GLU A 525 8.46 -39.03 -1.54
C GLU A 525 7.66 -37.86 -0.96
N VAL A 526 6.50 -37.56 -1.56
CA VAL A 526 5.70 -36.39 -1.20
C VAL A 526 4.47 -36.79 -0.38
N ARG A 527 4.28 -36.11 0.75
CA ARG A 527 3.08 -36.26 1.58
C ARG A 527 1.93 -35.42 1.03
N ILE A 528 0.76 -36.04 0.92
CA ILE A 528 -0.48 -35.34 0.56
C ILE A 528 -1.28 -35.13 1.85
N ASP A 529 -1.42 -33.85 2.27
CA ASP A 529 -2.19 -33.49 3.47
C ASP A 529 -3.59 -32.97 3.13
N PHE A 530 -3.76 -32.46 1.92
CA PHE A 530 -5.00 -31.86 1.47
C PHE A 530 -5.15 -32.03 -0.04
N VAL A 531 -6.33 -32.40 -0.47
CA VAL A 531 -6.72 -32.40 -1.89
C VAL A 531 -7.86 -31.40 -2.02
N ASP A 532 -7.71 -30.42 -2.90
CA ASP A 532 -8.76 -29.42 -3.13
C ASP A 532 -9.91 -29.97 -3.98
N GLU A 533 -10.97 -29.18 -4.12
CA GLU A 533 -12.15 -29.57 -4.90
C GLU A 533 -11.84 -29.79 -6.39
N SER A 534 -10.69 -29.34 -6.88
CA SER A 534 -10.22 -29.57 -8.25
C SER A 534 -9.35 -30.81 -8.41
N GLY A 535 -9.09 -31.54 -7.32
CA GLY A 535 -8.26 -32.76 -7.29
C GLY A 535 -6.77 -32.47 -7.19
N ASP A 536 -6.37 -31.23 -6.96
CA ASP A 536 -4.97 -30.86 -6.73
C ASP A 536 -4.53 -31.26 -5.33
N ALA A 537 -3.40 -31.97 -5.25
CA ALA A 537 -2.80 -32.42 -4.01
C ALA A 537 -1.86 -31.34 -3.44
N PHE A 538 -1.95 -31.12 -2.14
CA PHE A 538 -1.12 -30.17 -1.43
C PHE A 538 -0.48 -30.83 -0.21
N GLU A 539 0.78 -30.49 0.02
CA GLU A 539 1.45 -30.70 1.29
C GLU A 539 1.26 -29.45 2.16
N GLU A 540 0.78 -29.64 3.39
CA GLU A 540 0.76 -28.59 4.40
C GLU A 540 2.04 -28.67 5.23
N TYR A 541 2.74 -27.55 5.35
CA TYR A 541 3.89 -27.46 6.22
C TYR A 541 3.77 -26.24 7.14
N ILE A 542 4.34 -26.40 8.31
CA ILE A 542 4.33 -25.37 9.34
C ILE A 542 5.51 -24.44 9.07
N VAL A 543 5.26 -23.15 9.11
CA VAL A 543 6.27 -22.11 9.05
C VAL A 543 6.29 -21.40 10.40
N TYR A 544 7.44 -21.38 11.00
CA TYR A 544 7.69 -20.68 12.25
C TYR A 544 8.30 -19.30 11.96
N HIS A 545 7.90 -18.30 12.74
CA HIS A 545 8.62 -17.05 12.77
C HIS A 545 10.06 -17.27 13.26
N HIS A 546 11.06 -16.66 12.63
CA HIS A 546 12.47 -16.95 12.87
C HIS A 546 12.85 -16.86 14.36
N HIS A 547 12.42 -15.80 15.03
CA HIS A 547 12.73 -15.62 16.45
C HIS A 547 11.87 -16.46 17.40
N PHE A 548 10.76 -17.00 16.93
CA PHE A 548 10.06 -18.07 17.65
C PHE A 548 10.88 -19.36 17.68
N LEU A 549 11.55 -19.71 16.56
CA LEU A 549 12.52 -20.82 16.55
C LEU A 549 13.70 -20.54 17.47
N THR A 550 14.20 -19.31 17.50
CA THR A 550 15.28 -18.92 18.43
C THR A 550 14.84 -19.09 19.89
N TRP A 551 13.60 -18.70 20.21
CA TRP A 551 13.00 -18.93 21.53
C TRP A 551 12.91 -20.44 21.86
N MET A 552 12.45 -21.28 20.91
CA MET A 552 12.39 -22.73 21.09
C MET A 552 13.77 -23.30 21.43
N ARG A 553 14.81 -22.95 20.65
CA ARG A 553 16.20 -23.42 20.88
C ARG A 553 16.73 -22.99 22.24
N ALA A 554 16.52 -21.72 22.61
CA ALA A 554 16.95 -21.16 23.90
C ALA A 554 16.29 -21.87 25.11
N ASN A 555 15.10 -22.45 24.92
CA ASN A 555 14.36 -23.19 25.93
C ASN A 555 14.46 -24.70 25.78
N GLY A 556 15.41 -25.23 24.99
CA GLY A 556 15.65 -26.68 24.84
C GLY A 556 14.53 -27.44 24.12
N ILE A 557 13.72 -26.73 23.31
CA ILE A 557 12.62 -27.30 22.53
C ILE A 557 13.16 -27.68 21.15
N ASP A 558 12.92 -28.93 20.73
CA ASP A 558 13.39 -29.46 19.43
C ASP A 558 12.69 -28.75 18.26
N THR A 559 13.43 -28.03 17.42
CA THR A 559 12.92 -27.31 16.27
C THR A 559 12.72 -28.18 15.03
N GLU A 560 13.30 -29.38 15.01
CA GLU A 560 13.18 -30.34 13.88
C GLU A 560 11.99 -31.30 14.04
N ARG A 561 11.48 -31.40 15.27
CA ARG A 561 10.30 -32.23 15.57
C ARG A 561 9.04 -31.62 14.94
N ARG A 562 8.21 -32.48 14.38
CA ARG A 562 6.85 -32.08 13.96
C ARG A 562 5.91 -32.07 15.16
N TYR A 563 5.22 -30.95 15.33
CA TYR A 563 4.25 -30.75 16.42
C TYR A 563 2.83 -30.84 15.89
N THR A 564 1.90 -31.37 16.69
CA THR A 564 0.46 -31.26 16.43
C THR A 564 -0.01 -29.81 16.63
N GLN A 565 -1.24 -29.48 16.19
CA GLN A 565 -1.78 -28.14 16.39
C GLN A 565 -1.93 -27.80 17.88
N GLU A 566 -2.36 -28.79 18.69
CA GLU A 566 -2.50 -28.61 20.12
C GLU A 566 -1.15 -28.35 20.79
N GLU A 567 -0.11 -29.09 20.42
CA GLU A 567 1.26 -28.87 20.92
C GLU A 567 1.79 -27.49 20.50
N ILE A 568 1.47 -27.02 19.26
CA ILE A 568 1.84 -25.68 18.79
C ILE A 568 1.13 -24.61 19.62
N ASP A 569 -0.16 -24.77 19.86
CA ASP A 569 -0.94 -23.82 20.66
C ASP A 569 -0.40 -23.74 22.10
N GLU A 570 0.02 -24.86 22.69
CA GLU A 570 0.70 -24.92 23.99
C GLU A 570 2.09 -24.23 23.96
N LEU A 571 2.88 -24.44 22.90
CA LEU A 571 4.17 -23.78 22.73
C LEU A 571 3.99 -22.26 22.62
N VAL A 572 3.05 -21.82 21.80
CA VAL A 572 2.73 -20.40 21.67
C VAL A 572 2.28 -19.81 23.00
N ALA A 573 1.42 -20.53 23.75
CA ALA A 573 0.93 -20.09 25.06
C ALA A 573 2.03 -19.92 26.10
N ARG A 574 3.13 -20.67 25.99
CA ARG A 574 4.31 -20.57 26.86
C ARG A 574 5.31 -19.53 26.41
N SER A 575 5.21 -19.05 25.17
CA SER A 575 6.17 -18.14 24.58
C SER A 575 5.89 -16.67 24.93
N PRO A 576 6.86 -15.77 24.79
CA PRO A 576 6.65 -14.33 24.97
C PRO A 576 5.75 -13.71 23.91
N TYR A 577 5.40 -14.45 22.84
CA TYR A 577 4.49 -14.03 21.78
C TYR A 577 3.01 -14.30 22.12
N TYR A 578 2.71 -14.93 23.25
CA TYR A 578 1.32 -15.20 23.67
C TYR A 578 0.56 -13.91 23.98
N LEU A 579 -0.61 -13.73 23.34
CA LEU A 579 -1.43 -12.49 23.39
C LEU A 579 -0.65 -11.23 23.00
N ALA A 580 0.37 -11.40 22.15
CA ALA A 580 1.24 -10.34 21.64
C ALA A 580 1.35 -10.37 20.12
N THR A 581 0.38 -10.98 19.42
CA THR A 581 0.31 -11.00 17.96
C THR A 581 -0.57 -9.86 17.45
N ALA A 582 -0.47 -9.56 16.16
CA ALA A 582 -1.25 -8.49 15.54
C ALA A 582 -2.77 -8.66 15.75
N ASN A 583 -3.27 -9.91 15.84
CA ASN A 583 -4.68 -10.25 15.94
C ASN A 583 -5.21 -10.46 17.37
N ASP A 584 -4.36 -10.49 18.38
CA ASP A 584 -4.76 -10.78 19.76
C ASP A 584 -4.14 -9.85 20.82
N VAL A 585 -3.29 -8.92 20.41
CA VAL A 585 -2.75 -7.89 21.30
C VAL A 585 -3.85 -7.00 21.87
N ASP A 586 -3.65 -6.43 23.05
CA ASP A 586 -4.50 -5.33 23.51
C ASP A 586 -4.33 -4.11 22.58
N TRP A 587 -5.29 -3.91 21.68
CA TRP A 587 -5.21 -2.87 20.65
C TRP A 587 -5.23 -1.45 21.23
N LEU A 588 -5.91 -1.21 22.35
CA LEU A 588 -5.89 0.08 23.03
C LEU A 588 -4.49 0.36 23.59
N MET A 589 -3.86 -0.64 24.21
CA MET A 589 -2.49 -0.52 24.70
C MET A 589 -1.50 -0.34 23.54
N LYS A 590 -1.71 -1.02 22.39
CA LYS A 590 -0.91 -0.79 21.17
C LYS A 590 -0.97 0.67 20.72
N VAL A 591 -2.15 1.28 20.70
CA VAL A 591 -2.34 2.69 20.32
C VAL A 591 -1.70 3.63 21.34
N LYS A 592 -1.83 3.36 22.64
CA LYS A 592 -1.16 4.13 23.71
C LYS A 592 0.36 4.06 23.57
N MET A 593 0.90 2.87 23.34
CA MET A 593 2.33 2.67 23.08
C MET A 593 2.81 3.50 21.89
N GLN A 594 2.05 3.51 20.79
CA GLN A 594 2.35 4.38 19.64
C GLN A 594 2.40 5.85 20.04
N GLY A 595 1.42 6.34 20.82
CA GLY A 595 1.38 7.72 21.30
C GLY A 595 2.56 8.09 22.19
N GLU A 596 2.94 7.20 23.11
CA GLU A 596 4.10 7.42 23.99
C GLU A 596 5.43 7.41 23.21
N ILE A 597 5.58 6.51 22.24
CA ILE A 597 6.75 6.47 21.35
C ILE A 597 6.78 7.70 20.42
N GLN A 598 5.62 8.18 19.96
CA GLN A 598 5.51 9.36 19.10
C GLN A 598 6.12 10.62 19.72
N LYS A 599 6.12 10.74 21.02
CA LYS A 599 6.78 11.86 21.74
C LYS A 599 8.28 11.96 21.43
N TRP A 600 8.90 10.86 21.00
CA TRP A 600 10.33 10.75 20.68
C TRP A 600 10.59 10.50 19.17
N VAL A 601 9.62 10.84 18.32
CA VAL A 601 9.72 10.80 16.86
C VAL A 601 9.27 12.15 16.30
N ASP A 602 10.18 12.91 15.70
CA ASP A 602 9.89 14.25 15.21
C ASP A 602 8.97 14.25 13.96
N HIS A 603 9.12 13.28 13.06
CA HIS A 603 8.12 13.05 12.01
C HIS A 603 6.92 12.26 12.56
N SER A 604 6.54 11.18 11.91
CA SER A 604 5.41 10.36 12.30
C SER A 604 5.78 8.87 12.33
N ILE A 605 4.80 8.05 12.62
CA ILE A 605 4.92 6.60 12.72
C ILE A 605 3.94 5.96 11.75
N SER A 606 4.42 5.09 10.88
CA SER A 606 3.56 4.21 10.09
C SER A 606 3.20 2.99 10.93
N VAL A 607 1.92 2.85 11.21
CA VAL A 607 1.39 1.75 12.01
C VAL A 607 0.03 1.33 11.47
N THR A 608 -0.24 0.02 11.53
CA THR A 608 -1.55 -0.53 11.22
C THR A 608 -2.07 -1.31 12.42
N VAL A 609 -3.25 -0.96 12.89
CA VAL A 609 -3.96 -1.74 13.89
C VAL A 609 -4.73 -2.83 13.14
N ASN A 610 -4.23 -4.07 13.21
CA ASN A 610 -4.87 -5.23 12.58
C ASN A 610 -5.98 -5.75 13.50
N LEU A 611 -7.18 -5.90 12.96
CA LEU A 611 -8.35 -6.32 13.72
C LEU A 611 -8.96 -7.58 13.08
N PRO A 612 -9.42 -8.55 13.88
CA PRO A 612 -10.18 -9.69 13.38
C PRO A 612 -11.48 -9.24 12.69
N ASN A 613 -11.99 -10.07 11.78
CA ASN A 613 -13.23 -9.78 11.03
C ASN A 613 -14.45 -9.50 11.94
N ALA A 614 -14.51 -10.14 13.10
CA ALA A 614 -15.69 -10.10 14.00
C ALA A 614 -15.80 -8.81 14.83
N VAL A 615 -14.86 -7.87 14.74
CA VAL A 615 -14.92 -6.62 15.52
C VAL A 615 -15.98 -5.67 14.97
N ASP A 616 -16.60 -4.91 15.88
CA ASP A 616 -17.60 -3.89 15.56
C ASP A 616 -16.97 -2.51 15.28
N GLU A 617 -17.78 -1.60 14.76
CA GLU A 617 -17.39 -0.21 14.49
C GLU A 617 -17.08 0.57 15.78
N ALA A 618 -17.70 0.20 16.90
CA ALA A 618 -17.48 0.87 18.18
C ALA A 618 -16.05 0.68 18.70
N LEU A 619 -15.40 -0.45 18.39
CA LEU A 619 -13.98 -0.62 18.70
C LEU A 619 -13.10 0.30 17.84
N VAL A 620 -13.41 0.44 16.55
CA VAL A 620 -12.67 1.35 15.64
C VAL A 620 -12.78 2.80 16.11
N ASP A 621 -13.98 3.22 16.50
CA ASP A 621 -14.21 4.55 17.09
C ASP A 621 -13.34 4.78 18.33
N ARG A 622 -13.37 3.85 19.29
CA ARG A 622 -12.55 3.93 20.51
C ARG A 622 -11.05 4.00 20.20
N LEU A 623 -10.57 3.22 19.25
CA LEU A 623 -9.15 3.20 18.86
C LEU A 623 -8.71 4.54 18.25
N TYR A 624 -9.51 5.14 17.38
CA TYR A 624 -9.20 6.45 16.80
C TYR A 624 -9.25 7.58 17.85
N VAL A 625 -10.25 7.56 18.75
CA VAL A 625 -10.35 8.54 19.83
C VAL A 625 -9.16 8.40 20.79
N GLU A 626 -8.75 7.16 21.11
CA GLU A 626 -7.56 6.91 21.93
C GLU A 626 -6.27 7.37 21.24
N ALA A 627 -6.14 7.15 19.93
CA ALA A 627 -5.00 7.63 19.15
C ALA A 627 -4.85 9.16 19.21
N TRP A 628 -5.98 9.88 19.05
CA TRP A 628 -6.00 11.33 19.23
C TRP A 628 -5.58 11.76 20.62
N LYS A 629 -6.18 11.17 21.67
CA LYS A 629 -5.90 11.51 23.08
C LYS A 629 -4.47 11.18 23.49
N SER A 630 -3.90 10.10 22.94
CA SER A 630 -2.53 9.68 23.23
C SER A 630 -1.46 10.49 22.47
N GLY A 631 -1.87 11.41 21.58
CA GLY A 631 -0.94 12.26 20.82
C GLY A 631 -0.30 11.56 19.61
N CYS A 632 -0.94 10.52 19.08
CA CYS A 632 -0.55 9.96 17.78
C CYS A 632 -0.70 11.01 16.66
N LYS A 633 0.19 10.99 15.69
CA LYS A 633 0.11 11.86 14.50
C LYS A 633 -0.75 11.25 13.38
N GLY A 634 -0.94 9.94 13.40
CA GLY A 634 -1.82 9.23 12.48
C GLY A 634 -2.17 7.84 13.00
N CYS A 635 -3.22 7.25 12.45
CA CYS A 635 -3.63 5.89 12.77
C CYS A 635 -4.33 5.27 11.56
N THR A 636 -3.93 4.05 11.23
CA THR A 636 -4.56 3.25 10.18
C THR A 636 -5.10 1.97 10.79
N ILE A 637 -6.31 1.60 10.39
CA ILE A 637 -6.97 0.37 10.85
C ILE A 637 -7.16 -0.55 9.66
N TYR A 638 -6.87 -1.83 9.85
CA TYR A 638 -7.14 -2.89 8.90
C TYR A 638 -7.92 -4.00 9.59
N ARG A 639 -9.15 -4.25 9.14
CA ARG A 639 -9.96 -5.36 9.59
C ARG A 639 -9.87 -6.50 8.58
N ASP A 640 -9.66 -7.72 9.06
CA ASP A 640 -9.63 -8.92 8.22
C ASP A 640 -10.87 -8.99 7.31
N GLY A 641 -10.64 -9.15 6.00
CA GLY A 641 -11.69 -9.20 5.00
C GLY A 641 -12.23 -7.83 4.53
N SER A 642 -11.71 -6.72 5.04
CA SER A 642 -12.08 -5.37 4.55
C SER A 642 -11.51 -5.06 3.16
N ARG A 643 -10.43 -5.73 2.77
CA ARG A 643 -9.81 -5.71 1.43
C ARG A 643 -9.39 -7.12 1.03
N ALA A 644 -9.21 -7.38 -0.27
CA ALA A 644 -8.54 -8.58 -0.73
C ALA A 644 -7.09 -8.58 -0.18
N GLY A 645 -6.86 -9.33 0.88
CA GLY A 645 -5.61 -9.32 1.61
C GLY A 645 -4.54 -10.17 0.95
N VAL A 646 -3.28 -9.74 1.09
CA VAL A 646 -2.08 -10.50 0.67
C VAL A 646 -1.79 -11.66 1.63
N MET A 647 -2.26 -11.59 2.88
CA MET A 647 -2.15 -12.67 3.86
C MET A 647 -3.53 -13.01 4.41
N VAL A 648 -3.93 -14.25 4.24
CA VAL A 648 -5.18 -14.80 4.79
C VAL A 648 -4.82 -15.64 6.01
N SER A 649 -5.35 -15.26 7.18
CA SER A 649 -5.27 -16.13 8.35
C SER A 649 -6.15 -17.35 8.09
N VAL A 650 -5.53 -18.54 8.08
CA VAL A 650 -6.28 -19.80 8.03
C VAL A 650 -6.81 -20.10 9.44
N LYS A 651 -7.76 -19.27 9.92
CA LYS A 651 -8.60 -19.72 11.03
C LYS A 651 -9.56 -20.76 10.49
N LYS A 652 -9.47 -21.99 10.98
CA LYS A 652 -10.54 -22.97 10.86
C LYS A 652 -11.84 -22.27 11.27
N LYS A 653 -12.82 -22.19 10.36
CA LYS A 653 -14.22 -22.16 10.80
C LYS A 653 -14.33 -23.32 11.80
N LYS A 654 -14.76 -23.06 13.03
CA LYS A 654 -15.19 -24.13 13.92
C LYS A 654 -16.11 -25.00 13.09
N GLU A 655 -15.68 -26.22 12.82
CA GLU A 655 -16.58 -27.23 12.30
C GLU A 655 -17.66 -27.39 13.34
N ASP A 656 -18.83 -26.91 13.00
CA ASP A 656 -20.04 -27.32 13.63
C ASP A 656 -20.12 -28.85 13.41
N LYS A 657 -19.81 -29.64 14.43
CA LYS A 657 -19.96 -31.09 14.40
C LYS A 657 -21.45 -31.39 14.24
N GLY A 658 -21.91 -31.42 13.00
CA GLY A 658 -23.30 -31.63 12.65
C GLY A 658 -23.66 -31.35 11.20
N ALA A 659 -22.78 -30.72 10.41
CA ALA A 659 -23.01 -30.58 8.98
C ALA A 659 -22.71 -31.93 8.28
N LYS A 660 -23.74 -32.76 8.11
CA LYS A 660 -23.80 -33.77 7.06
C LYS A 660 -23.27 -33.15 5.78
N LEU A 661 -22.45 -33.93 5.00
CA LEU A 661 -22.20 -33.63 3.60
C LEU A 661 -23.48 -33.05 2.99
N GLN A 662 -23.51 -31.77 2.74
CA GLN A 662 -24.52 -31.20 1.86
C GLN A 662 -24.12 -31.73 0.46
N THR A 663 -24.68 -32.84 0.09
CA THR A 663 -24.92 -33.09 -1.31
C THR A 663 -25.46 -31.79 -1.90
N LEU A 664 -24.78 -31.27 -2.93
CA LEU A 664 -25.27 -30.13 -3.72
C LEU A 664 -26.76 -30.35 -3.90
N SER A 665 -27.57 -29.49 -3.21
CA SER A 665 -29.00 -29.57 -3.34
C SER A 665 -29.32 -29.31 -4.82
N PRO A 666 -30.03 -30.17 -5.53
CA PRO A 666 -30.42 -29.97 -6.91
C PRO A 666 -31.45 -28.85 -7.06
N VAL A 667 -31.72 -28.09 -6.00
CA VAL A 667 -32.69 -27.00 -6.01
C VAL A 667 -32.04 -25.77 -6.66
N VAL A 668 -32.38 -25.59 -7.93
CA VAL A 668 -32.08 -24.35 -8.66
C VAL A 668 -32.74 -23.18 -7.93
N GLU A 669 -31.98 -22.17 -7.55
CA GLU A 669 -32.53 -20.95 -6.95
C GLU A 669 -33.61 -20.38 -7.87
N ARG A 670 -34.77 -20.08 -7.30
CA ARG A 670 -35.89 -19.54 -8.07
C ARG A 670 -35.50 -18.15 -8.58
N ARG A 671 -35.57 -17.96 -9.93
CA ARG A 671 -35.28 -16.68 -10.56
C ARG A 671 -36.16 -15.59 -9.98
N PRO A 672 -35.61 -14.50 -9.43
CA PRO A 672 -36.36 -13.29 -9.08
C PRO A 672 -37.08 -12.70 -10.30
N GLU A 673 -38.14 -11.96 -10.08
CA GLU A 673 -38.83 -11.26 -11.16
C GLU A 673 -37.92 -10.26 -11.85
N VAL A 674 -37.11 -9.54 -11.08
CA VAL A 674 -36.14 -8.55 -11.56
C VAL A 674 -34.72 -8.99 -11.26
N LEU A 675 -33.83 -8.93 -12.24
CA LEU A 675 -32.39 -9.15 -12.10
C LEU A 675 -31.63 -7.91 -12.54
N GLU A 676 -30.61 -7.51 -11.78
CA GLU A 676 -29.62 -6.54 -12.24
C GLU A 676 -28.93 -7.08 -13.49
N CYS A 677 -28.59 -6.20 -14.42
CA CYS A 677 -28.09 -6.60 -15.74
C CYS A 677 -26.93 -5.73 -16.19
N ASP A 678 -25.87 -6.37 -16.64
CA ASP A 678 -24.80 -5.71 -17.37
C ASP A 678 -25.02 -5.85 -18.90
N VAL A 679 -24.67 -4.81 -19.64
CA VAL A 679 -24.79 -4.74 -21.09
C VAL A 679 -23.41 -4.77 -21.73
N VAL A 680 -23.12 -5.83 -22.48
CA VAL A 680 -21.84 -6.02 -23.18
C VAL A 680 -22.05 -6.00 -24.70
N ARG A 681 -21.33 -5.14 -25.39
CA ARG A 681 -21.39 -5.02 -26.85
C ARG A 681 -20.23 -5.78 -27.50
N PHE A 682 -20.53 -6.45 -28.58
CA PHE A 682 -19.55 -7.19 -29.36
C PHE A 682 -19.91 -7.19 -30.86
N GLN A 683 -19.03 -7.75 -31.70
CA GLN A 683 -19.30 -7.96 -33.10
C GLN A 683 -19.47 -9.46 -33.39
N ASN A 684 -20.41 -9.77 -34.26
CA ASN A 684 -20.58 -11.10 -34.84
C ASN A 684 -20.65 -10.94 -36.35
N ASN A 685 -19.66 -11.44 -37.11
CA ASN A 685 -19.59 -11.38 -38.58
C ASN A 685 -19.80 -9.96 -39.16
N LYS A 686 -19.21 -8.91 -38.57
CA LYS A 686 -19.35 -7.49 -38.91
C LYS A 686 -20.64 -6.82 -38.41
N GLU A 687 -21.60 -7.54 -37.90
CA GLU A 687 -22.81 -6.99 -37.27
C GLU A 687 -22.56 -6.58 -35.85
N LYS A 688 -23.27 -5.56 -35.38
CA LYS A 688 -23.20 -5.10 -33.99
C LYS A 688 -24.18 -5.92 -33.16
N TRP A 689 -23.65 -6.57 -32.12
CA TRP A 689 -24.43 -7.39 -31.20
C TRP A 689 -24.34 -6.88 -29.76
N VAL A 690 -25.31 -7.28 -28.96
CA VAL A 690 -25.36 -6.97 -27.51
C VAL A 690 -25.68 -8.23 -26.72
N ALA A 691 -24.99 -8.39 -25.59
CA ALA A 691 -25.31 -9.38 -24.58
C ALA A 691 -25.83 -8.67 -23.33
N PHE A 692 -26.92 -9.18 -22.78
CA PHE A 692 -27.50 -8.83 -21.49
C PHE A 692 -27.15 -9.93 -20.49
N VAL A 693 -26.31 -9.64 -19.52
CA VAL A 693 -25.91 -10.60 -18.50
C VAL A 693 -26.69 -10.28 -17.23
N GLY A 694 -27.69 -11.09 -16.92
CA GLY A 694 -28.50 -10.98 -15.70
C GLY A 694 -27.75 -11.56 -14.52
N LEU A 695 -27.67 -10.80 -13.44
CA LEU A 695 -26.88 -11.11 -12.24
C LEU A 695 -27.79 -11.47 -11.06
N LEU A 696 -27.44 -12.53 -10.34
CA LEU A 696 -28.01 -12.87 -9.04
C LEU A 696 -26.85 -12.90 -8.02
N ASP A 697 -26.91 -12.06 -7.01
CA ASP A 697 -25.87 -11.87 -6.01
C ASP A 697 -24.48 -11.57 -6.61
N GLY A 698 -24.47 -10.74 -7.66
CA GLY A 698 -23.25 -10.35 -8.39
C GLY A 698 -22.68 -11.39 -9.35
N ARG A 699 -23.27 -12.59 -9.45
CA ARG A 699 -22.86 -13.68 -10.32
C ARG A 699 -23.75 -13.78 -11.56
N PRO A 700 -23.22 -14.07 -12.77
CA PRO A 700 -24.02 -14.38 -13.93
C PRO A 700 -25.01 -15.52 -13.67
N TYR A 701 -26.29 -15.23 -13.84
CA TYR A 701 -27.40 -16.15 -13.66
C TYR A 701 -28.08 -16.50 -14.98
N GLU A 702 -28.15 -15.53 -15.89
CA GLU A 702 -28.68 -15.70 -17.24
C GLU A 702 -27.99 -14.77 -18.24
N ILE A 703 -28.04 -15.11 -19.50
CA ILE A 703 -27.52 -14.29 -20.59
C ILE A 703 -28.55 -14.28 -21.74
N PHE A 704 -28.74 -13.12 -22.36
CA PHE A 704 -29.51 -12.96 -23.59
C PHE A 704 -28.66 -12.21 -24.60
N THR A 705 -28.76 -12.62 -25.89
CA THR A 705 -27.95 -11.97 -26.94
C THR A 705 -28.82 -11.64 -28.15
N GLY A 706 -28.55 -10.49 -28.76
CA GLY A 706 -29.30 -10.09 -29.94
C GLY A 706 -28.56 -9.04 -30.77
N LEU A 707 -29.09 -8.81 -31.95
CA LEU A 707 -28.59 -7.81 -32.91
C LEU A 707 -28.89 -6.40 -32.40
N GLN A 708 -27.94 -5.50 -32.53
CA GLN A 708 -28.11 -4.08 -32.25
C GLN A 708 -28.37 -3.33 -33.57
N ASP A 709 -29.62 -3.36 -34.01
CA ASP A 709 -30.07 -2.81 -35.25
C ASP A 709 -31.49 -2.22 -35.12
N ASP A 710 -31.81 -1.27 -35.98
CA ASP A 710 -33.08 -0.53 -35.93
C ASP A 710 -34.26 -1.34 -36.54
N GLU A 711 -33.98 -2.25 -37.47
CA GLU A 711 -35.02 -3.00 -38.22
C GLU A 711 -35.18 -4.43 -37.70
N GLU A 712 -34.09 -5.13 -37.41
CA GLU A 712 -34.08 -6.56 -37.04
C GLU A 712 -33.62 -6.84 -35.59
N GLY A 713 -33.44 -5.82 -34.77
CA GLY A 713 -32.86 -5.97 -33.42
C GLY A 713 -33.39 -4.99 -32.39
N ILE A 714 -32.48 -4.47 -31.60
CA ILE A 714 -32.78 -3.43 -30.58
C ILE A 714 -31.81 -2.27 -30.69
N VAL A 715 -32.29 -1.06 -30.43
CA VAL A 715 -31.46 0.14 -30.35
C VAL A 715 -31.21 0.50 -28.90
N LEU A 716 -29.92 0.56 -28.54
CA LEU A 716 -29.49 1.01 -27.23
C LEU A 716 -28.45 2.13 -27.32
N PRO A 717 -28.60 3.25 -26.61
CA PRO A 717 -27.58 4.27 -26.53
C PRO A 717 -26.24 3.67 -26.06
N LYS A 718 -25.12 4.09 -26.68
CA LYS A 718 -23.77 3.59 -26.33
C LYS A 718 -23.41 3.75 -24.85
N THR A 719 -24.03 4.69 -24.17
CA THR A 719 -23.81 5.00 -22.75
C THR A 719 -24.50 4.05 -21.79
N VAL A 720 -25.41 3.18 -22.26
CA VAL A 720 -26.12 2.20 -21.43
C VAL A 720 -25.23 0.97 -21.29
N THR A 721 -24.65 0.77 -20.15
CA THR A 721 -23.80 -0.38 -19.80
C THR A 721 -24.41 -1.26 -18.70
N LYS A 722 -25.43 -0.77 -18.01
CA LYS A 722 -26.13 -1.46 -16.93
C LYS A 722 -27.64 -1.21 -17.03
N GLY A 723 -28.42 -2.09 -16.41
CA GLY A 723 -29.86 -1.98 -16.33
C GLY A 723 -30.45 -3.15 -15.53
N ARG A 724 -31.71 -3.49 -15.81
CA ARG A 724 -32.45 -4.59 -15.17
C ARG A 724 -33.20 -5.42 -16.18
N ILE A 725 -33.22 -6.73 -16.00
CA ILE A 725 -34.08 -7.64 -16.78
C ILE A 725 -35.30 -7.98 -15.95
N VAL A 726 -36.47 -7.55 -16.43
CA VAL A 726 -37.77 -7.83 -15.80
C VAL A 726 -38.45 -8.97 -16.53
N LYS A 727 -38.85 -10.00 -15.78
CA LYS A 727 -39.58 -11.15 -16.31
C LYS A 727 -41.06 -11.00 -16.02
N HIS A 728 -41.86 -10.99 -17.04
CA HIS A 728 -43.32 -11.04 -16.95
C HIS A 728 -43.80 -12.46 -17.26
N VAL A 729 -44.77 -12.92 -16.51
CA VAL A 729 -45.46 -14.19 -16.73
C VAL A 729 -46.94 -13.87 -16.95
N ASN A 730 -47.46 -14.21 -18.11
CA ASN A 730 -48.88 -14.07 -18.38
C ASN A 730 -49.68 -15.06 -17.50
N ALA A 731 -50.68 -14.58 -16.77
CA ALA A 731 -51.47 -15.39 -15.85
C ALA A 731 -52.38 -16.39 -16.55
N GLU A 732 -52.76 -16.14 -17.82
CA GLU A 732 -53.73 -16.95 -18.55
C GLU A 732 -53.11 -18.16 -19.25
N ASP A 733 -51.89 -17.99 -19.88
CA ASP A 733 -51.26 -19.03 -20.69
C ASP A 733 -49.86 -19.44 -20.19
N GLY A 734 -49.34 -18.79 -19.13
CA GLY A 734 -47.99 -19.05 -18.58
C GLY A 734 -46.84 -18.62 -19.45
N THR A 735 -47.10 -17.88 -20.55
CA THR A 735 -46.06 -17.36 -21.42
C THR A 735 -45.12 -16.38 -20.69
N LYS A 736 -43.86 -16.37 -21.05
CA LYS A 736 -42.83 -15.57 -20.40
C LYS A 736 -42.27 -14.54 -21.36
N ARG A 737 -42.37 -13.25 -20.97
CA ARG A 737 -41.74 -12.13 -21.66
C ARG A 737 -40.62 -11.54 -20.81
N TYR A 738 -39.52 -11.12 -21.43
CA TYR A 738 -38.39 -10.50 -20.78
C TYR A 738 -38.19 -9.11 -21.37
N ASP A 739 -38.16 -8.12 -20.48
CA ASP A 739 -37.96 -6.71 -20.82
C ASP A 739 -36.65 -6.21 -20.20
N PHE A 740 -35.94 -5.32 -20.91
CA PHE A 740 -34.76 -4.67 -20.39
C PHE A 740 -35.08 -3.21 -20.02
N GLN A 741 -34.84 -2.84 -18.76
CA GLN A 741 -35.07 -1.50 -18.25
C GLN A 741 -33.74 -0.84 -17.88
N PHE A 742 -33.58 0.43 -18.24
CA PHE A 742 -32.45 1.26 -17.87
C PHE A 742 -32.87 2.71 -17.61
N GLU A 743 -32.02 3.44 -16.87
CA GLU A 743 -32.19 4.87 -16.69
C GLU A 743 -31.31 5.65 -17.68
N ASN A 744 -31.90 6.61 -18.37
CA ASN A 744 -31.15 7.48 -19.25
C ASN A 744 -30.39 8.56 -18.44
N LYS A 745 -29.53 9.34 -19.10
CA LYS A 745 -28.75 10.41 -18.46
C LYS A 745 -29.56 11.48 -17.72
N ARG A 746 -30.87 11.55 -17.93
CA ARG A 746 -31.80 12.49 -17.29
C ARG A 746 -32.62 11.85 -16.18
N GLY A 747 -32.34 10.60 -15.80
CA GLY A 747 -33.03 9.87 -14.74
C GLY A 747 -34.39 9.27 -15.16
N TYR A 748 -34.76 9.32 -16.45
CA TYR A 748 -36.00 8.70 -16.93
C TYR A 748 -35.80 7.20 -17.19
N LYS A 749 -36.71 6.38 -16.66
CA LYS A 749 -36.74 4.94 -16.92
C LYS A 749 -37.20 4.68 -18.35
N THR A 750 -36.39 3.94 -19.09
CA THR A 750 -36.69 3.49 -20.46
C THR A 750 -36.75 1.96 -20.47
N THR A 751 -37.77 1.40 -21.13
CA THR A 751 -37.96 -0.04 -21.24
C THR A 751 -37.88 -0.48 -22.71
N VAL A 752 -37.03 -1.50 -22.94
CA VAL A 752 -37.00 -2.25 -24.18
C VAL A 752 -37.83 -3.51 -23.96
N GLU A 753 -39.00 -3.56 -24.52
CA GLU A 753 -39.96 -4.66 -24.32
C GLU A 753 -39.68 -5.84 -25.26
N GLY A 754 -39.95 -7.05 -24.80
CA GLY A 754 -40.00 -8.25 -25.63
C GLY A 754 -38.63 -8.70 -26.17
N LEU A 755 -37.58 -8.80 -25.32
CA LEU A 755 -36.26 -9.29 -25.80
C LEU A 755 -36.36 -10.64 -26.51
N SER A 756 -37.25 -11.56 -26.05
CA SER A 756 -37.45 -12.88 -26.65
C SER A 756 -38.11 -12.83 -28.04
N GLU A 757 -38.79 -11.76 -28.32
CA GLU A 757 -39.51 -11.56 -29.59
C GLU A 757 -38.64 -10.89 -30.64
N LYS A 758 -37.74 -10.05 -30.20
CA LYS A 758 -36.84 -9.23 -31.03
C LYS A 758 -35.53 -9.92 -31.41
N PHE A 759 -35.14 -10.96 -30.69
CA PHE A 759 -33.88 -11.64 -30.90
C PHE A 759 -34.02 -12.87 -31.81
N ASN A 760 -33.02 -13.12 -32.65
CA ASN A 760 -32.95 -14.31 -33.49
C ASN A 760 -33.12 -15.57 -32.62
N LYS A 761 -34.07 -16.43 -33.04
CA LYS A 761 -34.52 -17.60 -32.27
C LYS A 761 -33.42 -18.63 -32.01
N GLU A 762 -32.49 -18.81 -32.94
CA GLU A 762 -31.40 -19.76 -32.81
C GLU A 762 -30.43 -19.33 -31.71
N TYR A 763 -29.92 -18.10 -31.78
CA TYR A 763 -29.02 -17.55 -30.76
C TYR A 763 -29.70 -17.34 -29.42
N TRP A 764 -31.01 -17.05 -29.42
CA TRP A 764 -31.83 -17.06 -28.23
C TRP A 764 -31.84 -18.42 -27.53
N ASN A 765 -31.97 -19.51 -28.30
CA ASN A 765 -31.96 -20.86 -27.75
C ASN A 765 -30.57 -21.24 -27.19
N TYR A 766 -29.46 -20.89 -27.86
CA TYR A 766 -28.13 -21.08 -27.33
C TYR A 766 -27.94 -20.30 -26.01
N ALA A 767 -28.34 -19.04 -25.98
CA ALA A 767 -28.26 -18.21 -24.77
C ALA A 767 -29.12 -18.78 -23.64
N LYS A 768 -30.28 -19.36 -23.95
CA LYS A 768 -31.15 -20.03 -22.96
C LYS A 768 -30.50 -21.30 -22.36
N LEU A 769 -29.82 -22.11 -23.20
CA LEU A 769 -29.04 -23.27 -22.73
C LEU A 769 -27.89 -22.83 -21.81
N ILE A 770 -27.12 -21.81 -22.22
CA ILE A 770 -26.05 -21.23 -21.38
C ILE A 770 -26.61 -20.69 -20.06
N SER A 771 -27.75 -19.99 -20.09
CA SER A 771 -28.45 -19.54 -18.87
C SER A 771 -28.88 -20.73 -18.00
N GLY A 772 -29.21 -21.87 -18.57
CA GLY A 772 -29.47 -23.10 -17.86
C GLY A 772 -28.30 -23.56 -17.03
N VAL A 773 -27.10 -23.69 -17.63
CA VAL A 773 -25.88 -24.12 -16.89
C VAL A 773 -25.40 -23.07 -15.88
N LEU A 774 -25.59 -21.76 -16.15
CA LEU A 774 -25.29 -20.69 -15.20
C LEU A 774 -26.13 -20.79 -13.93
N ARG A 775 -27.42 -21.12 -14.05
CA ARG A 775 -28.36 -21.33 -12.93
C ARG A 775 -27.95 -22.50 -12.02
N TYR A 776 -27.36 -23.55 -12.59
CA TYR A 776 -26.80 -24.67 -11.84
C TYR A 776 -25.40 -24.41 -11.29
N ARG A 777 -24.95 -23.17 -11.30
CA ARG A 777 -23.68 -22.69 -10.72
C ARG A 777 -22.44 -23.39 -11.30
N MET A 778 -22.49 -23.83 -12.56
CA MET A 778 -21.30 -24.33 -13.23
C MET A 778 -20.19 -23.28 -13.15
N PRO A 779 -18.92 -23.64 -12.80
CA PRO A 779 -17.79 -22.71 -12.81
C PRO A 779 -17.67 -21.96 -14.15
N LEU A 780 -17.48 -20.64 -14.11
CA LEU A 780 -17.55 -19.79 -15.29
C LEU A 780 -16.51 -20.16 -16.34
N GLU A 781 -15.33 -20.60 -15.93
CA GLU A 781 -14.29 -21.12 -16.81
C GLU A 781 -14.74 -22.36 -17.59
N ASN A 782 -15.59 -23.19 -16.99
CA ASN A 782 -16.15 -24.36 -17.66
C ASN A 782 -17.30 -23.97 -18.60
N VAL A 783 -18.11 -22.97 -18.21
CA VAL A 783 -19.14 -22.41 -19.11
C VAL A 783 -18.48 -21.80 -20.36
N ILE A 784 -17.37 -21.09 -20.19
CA ILE A 784 -16.62 -20.50 -21.30
C ILE A 784 -16.03 -21.59 -22.21
N LYS A 785 -15.43 -22.65 -21.64
CA LYS A 785 -14.95 -23.79 -22.42
C LYS A 785 -16.07 -24.44 -23.21
N LEU A 786 -17.26 -24.57 -22.61
CA LEU A 786 -18.46 -25.08 -23.30
C LEU A 786 -18.84 -24.19 -24.48
N VAL A 787 -18.90 -22.87 -24.25
CA VAL A 787 -19.20 -21.89 -25.31
C VAL A 787 -18.17 -21.92 -26.43
N ASP A 788 -16.88 -21.97 -26.10
CA ASP A 788 -15.79 -22.04 -27.07
C ASP A 788 -15.81 -23.35 -27.90
N SER A 789 -16.34 -24.43 -27.33
CA SER A 789 -16.47 -25.73 -28.01
C SER A 789 -17.63 -25.84 -28.98
N LEU A 790 -18.59 -24.90 -28.99
CA LEU A 790 -19.72 -24.90 -29.91
C LEU A 790 -19.25 -24.76 -31.33
N GLN A 791 -19.79 -25.58 -32.26
CA GLN A 791 -19.56 -25.49 -33.71
C GLN A 791 -20.72 -24.72 -34.32
N LEU A 792 -20.42 -23.53 -34.88
CA LEU A 792 -21.37 -22.67 -35.58
C LEU A 792 -21.00 -22.61 -37.05
N GLU A 793 -22.00 -22.38 -37.95
CA GLU A 793 -21.81 -22.43 -39.40
C GLU A 793 -20.82 -21.40 -39.98
N SER A 794 -20.50 -20.33 -39.25
CA SER A 794 -19.49 -19.35 -39.65
C SER A 794 -18.45 -19.10 -38.55
N GLU A 795 -17.21 -19.51 -38.81
CA GLU A 795 -16.08 -19.28 -37.88
C GLU A 795 -15.12 -18.19 -38.40
N ASN A 796 -15.44 -16.93 -38.18
CA ASN A 796 -14.55 -15.80 -38.36
C ASN A 796 -13.95 -15.36 -37.02
N ILE A 797 -12.91 -14.50 -37.04
CA ILE A 797 -12.22 -14.01 -35.83
C ILE A 797 -13.16 -13.35 -34.79
N ASN A 798 -14.25 -12.71 -35.29
CA ASN A 798 -15.27 -12.09 -34.45
C ASN A 798 -16.58 -12.89 -34.57
N THR A 799 -16.81 -13.86 -33.72
CA THR A 799 -17.99 -14.71 -33.71
C THR A 799 -18.83 -14.47 -32.48
N TRP A 800 -20.08 -14.96 -32.52
CA TRP A 800 -20.99 -14.94 -31.37
C TRP A 800 -20.37 -15.63 -30.13
N LYS A 801 -19.65 -16.77 -30.30
CA LYS A 801 -18.95 -17.47 -29.23
C LYS A 801 -17.98 -16.56 -28.48
N VAL A 802 -17.13 -15.87 -29.26
CA VAL A 802 -16.14 -14.93 -28.71
C VAL A 802 -16.81 -13.80 -27.94
N GLY A 803 -17.92 -13.28 -28.46
CA GLY A 803 -18.70 -12.23 -27.79
C GLY A 803 -19.32 -12.68 -26.45
N VAL A 804 -19.91 -13.87 -26.42
CA VAL A 804 -20.48 -14.46 -25.20
C VAL A 804 -19.40 -14.82 -24.19
N ALA A 805 -18.32 -15.48 -24.65
CA ALA A 805 -17.16 -15.77 -23.76
C ALA A 805 -16.61 -14.49 -23.15
N ARG A 806 -16.45 -13.42 -23.93
CA ARG A 806 -16.00 -12.11 -23.44
C ARG A 806 -16.96 -11.51 -22.41
N ALA A 807 -18.27 -11.64 -22.62
CA ALA A 807 -19.28 -11.13 -21.69
C ALA A 807 -19.23 -11.84 -20.33
N LEU A 808 -18.86 -13.13 -20.32
CA LEU A 808 -18.76 -13.93 -19.08
C LEU A 808 -17.38 -13.88 -18.42
N LYS A 809 -16.28 -13.73 -19.20
CA LYS A 809 -14.89 -13.71 -18.67
C LYS A 809 -14.67 -12.63 -17.61
N LYS A 810 -15.34 -11.49 -17.70
CA LYS A 810 -15.20 -10.38 -16.74
C LYS A 810 -15.68 -10.72 -15.32
N TYR A 811 -16.40 -11.82 -15.13
CA TYR A 811 -16.85 -12.27 -13.81
C TYR A 811 -15.99 -13.41 -13.25
N ILE A 812 -14.95 -13.84 -13.95
CA ILE A 812 -13.98 -14.76 -13.41
C ILE A 812 -13.05 -13.97 -12.49
N THR A 813 -12.83 -14.51 -11.29
CA THR A 813 -11.93 -13.91 -10.32
C THR A 813 -10.51 -13.80 -10.88
N ASP A 814 -9.89 -12.64 -10.74
CA ASP A 814 -8.52 -12.40 -11.17
C ASP A 814 -7.55 -13.40 -10.50
N GLY A 815 -6.62 -13.92 -11.29
CA GLY A 815 -5.67 -14.93 -10.84
C GLY A 815 -6.16 -16.38 -11.03
N THR A 816 -7.42 -16.59 -11.45
CA THR A 816 -7.93 -17.94 -11.79
C THR A 816 -7.13 -18.52 -12.94
N GLU A 817 -6.59 -19.73 -12.77
CA GLU A 817 -5.81 -20.41 -13.79
C GLU A 817 -6.68 -20.95 -14.94
N ALA A 818 -6.23 -20.73 -16.17
CA ALA A 818 -6.88 -21.26 -17.35
C ALA A 818 -6.34 -22.68 -17.65
N LYS A 819 -6.75 -23.65 -16.83
CA LYS A 819 -6.27 -25.05 -16.90
C LYS A 819 -6.45 -25.68 -18.30
N GLY A 820 -5.38 -26.31 -18.79
CA GLY A 820 -5.36 -26.99 -20.09
C GLY A 820 -5.20 -26.06 -21.30
N LEU A 821 -4.94 -24.77 -21.08
CA LEU A 821 -4.59 -23.83 -22.13
C LEU A 821 -3.10 -23.53 -22.11
N LYS A 822 -2.43 -23.72 -23.26
CA LYS A 822 -1.03 -23.34 -23.43
C LYS A 822 -0.92 -21.93 -23.95
N CYS A 823 0.05 -21.18 -23.44
CA CYS A 823 0.37 -19.86 -23.96
C CYS A 823 0.82 -19.96 -25.42
N PRO A 824 0.16 -19.26 -26.36
CA PRO A 824 0.53 -19.35 -27.77
C PRO A 824 1.91 -18.73 -28.06
N ASN A 825 2.45 -17.93 -27.14
CA ASN A 825 3.73 -17.25 -27.34
C ASN A 825 4.92 -18.08 -26.82
N CYS A 826 4.77 -18.73 -25.65
CA CYS A 826 5.87 -19.49 -25.05
C CYS A 826 5.59 -20.99 -24.83
N GLY A 827 4.37 -21.48 -25.15
CA GLY A 827 4.01 -22.88 -25.04
C GLY A 827 3.72 -23.39 -23.61
N HIS A 828 3.95 -22.59 -22.57
CA HIS A 828 3.73 -22.98 -21.19
C HIS A 828 2.25 -22.93 -20.79
N GLU A 829 1.83 -23.85 -19.92
CA GLU A 829 0.50 -23.85 -19.29
C GLU A 829 0.49 -22.91 -18.06
N ALA A 830 0.72 -21.64 -18.30
CA ALA A 830 0.84 -20.63 -17.24
C ALA A 830 -0.11 -19.43 -17.47
N LEU A 831 -1.25 -19.70 -18.14
CA LEU A 831 -2.27 -18.68 -18.41
C LEU A 831 -3.20 -18.52 -17.20
N VAL A 832 -3.45 -17.25 -16.81
CA VAL A 832 -4.41 -16.88 -15.76
C VAL A 832 -5.36 -15.81 -16.28
N TYR A 833 -6.57 -15.79 -15.74
CA TYR A 833 -7.51 -14.71 -15.97
C TYR A 833 -7.12 -13.49 -15.13
N GLN A 834 -7.09 -12.33 -15.78
CA GLN A 834 -6.89 -11.03 -15.13
C GLN A 834 -7.67 -9.97 -15.89
N GLU A 835 -8.60 -9.31 -15.21
CA GLU A 835 -9.53 -8.32 -15.80
C GLU A 835 -10.23 -8.84 -17.09
N GLY A 836 -10.61 -10.11 -17.10
CA GLY A 836 -11.24 -10.75 -18.24
C GLY A 836 -10.31 -11.12 -19.40
N CYS A 837 -9.00 -10.86 -19.29
CA CYS A 837 -7.97 -11.26 -20.24
C CYS A 837 -7.20 -12.49 -19.75
N LEU A 838 -6.62 -13.27 -20.67
CA LEU A 838 -5.68 -14.33 -20.34
C LEU A 838 -4.26 -13.78 -20.38
N ILE A 839 -3.57 -13.84 -19.25
CA ILE A 839 -2.17 -13.39 -19.10
C ILE A 839 -1.29 -14.59 -18.78
N CYS A 840 -0.18 -14.71 -19.49
CA CYS A 840 0.80 -15.76 -19.23
C CYS A 840 1.74 -15.32 -18.10
N LYS A 841 1.71 -16.04 -16.98
CA LYS A 841 2.64 -15.79 -15.86
C LYS A 841 4.11 -16.04 -16.20
N HIS A 842 4.39 -16.82 -17.26
CA HIS A 842 5.76 -17.16 -17.64
C HIS A 842 6.40 -16.11 -18.56
N CYS A 843 5.70 -15.62 -19.57
CA CYS A 843 6.27 -14.69 -20.57
C CYS A 843 5.60 -13.32 -20.58
N GLY A 844 4.61 -13.06 -19.73
CA GLY A 844 3.90 -11.78 -19.68
C GLY A 844 2.96 -11.51 -20.86
N SER A 845 2.88 -12.39 -21.86
CA SER A 845 1.99 -12.16 -22.99
C SER A 845 0.53 -12.14 -22.53
N SER A 846 -0.22 -11.15 -23.03
CA SER A 846 -1.64 -10.96 -22.74
C SER A 846 -2.47 -11.23 -23.97
N ARG A 847 -3.58 -11.94 -23.81
CA ARG A 847 -4.60 -12.16 -24.83
C ARG A 847 -5.97 -11.74 -24.28
N CYS A 848 -6.40 -10.56 -24.69
CA CYS A 848 -7.78 -10.09 -24.50
C CYS A 848 -8.55 -10.48 -25.75
N GLY A 849 -9.45 -11.46 -25.64
CA GLY A 849 -10.28 -11.98 -26.75
C GLY A 849 -11.47 -11.10 -27.01
#